data_dbf5b20138e4acb8db29e13501a82c9e
#
_entry.id   dbf5b20138e4acb8db29e13501a82c9e
#
_cell.length_a   1.000
_cell.length_b   1.000
_cell.length_c   1.000
_cell.angle_alpha   90.00
_cell.angle_beta   90.00
_cell.angle_gamma   90.00
#
_symmetry.space_group_name_H-M   'P 1'
#
loop_
_entity.id
_entity.type
_entity.pdbx_description
1 polymer ?
#
loop_
_entity_poly.entity_id
_entity_poly.type
_entity_poly.pdbx_seq_one_letter_code
_entity_poly.pdbx_strand_id
1 'polypeptide(L)'
;MNKRLYDLMDWEAIEGIVYSEEDHPENILGPHKIRGGFLVQTFIPGAQEVTLQLRKSGKTIAMELADEAGFFAAILPEKKPVSYFYNVVYDNGDSEQREDPYLYPDLLGANELKRFESGIHYSVYDYLGSHTMAVYGYGSQAEPEWDVRTVKKDGVFGTHFAVWAPNAMRVSVVGDFNHWDGRVHPMCRIGDSGVFALFIPGVDQGAVYKYEIKVNYKTLLLKTDPYGTYCEERPANASIVCNTTGYKWKDKKWMDARKKDSFENEAVSIYEVHLGSWMKKEWDGEGELTCDKEFYNYRELAPLLADYVKKMHYTHVELMPVMEHPLDESWGYQVTDYYAVTSRYGSPEDFMYFIDHLHQQGIGVILDWVPAHFPKDENGLARFDGTCLYEHLDPRQGEHPHWGTLIYNYGRPQVANFLIANALFWVKRYHADGIRMDAVASMLYLDYGKKDGEWVANMYGSNENLEAIELLKNLSEIFKKECPGAWLIAEESTAWPQVTTRASEGGLGFDMKWNMGWMNDFIAYMQTDPLFRKGRHGMLTFSMIYAYSEKFILVLSHDEVVHLKGSMLAKMPGDEDQKFANLRAAYGFMMMHPGKKLLFMGQEFGQTTEWNEKQSLPWDEAEKPEHRKLQKFVAGLNEFYQAHPALYEMDYDEDGFEWLSSMDADHSIITFMRYSAQKKERLLVVCN
;
A
#
# COMPACT_ATOMS: atom_id res chain seq x y z
N MET A 1 13.73 -50.17 -13.54
CA MET A 1 14.73 -49.25 -12.98
C MET A 1 16.08 -49.96 -12.82
N ASN A 2 17.19 -49.28 -13.15
CA ASN A 2 18.56 -49.76 -12.98
C ASN A 2 18.88 -49.91 -11.47
N LYS A 3 19.42 -51.07 -11.03
CA LYS A 3 19.75 -51.36 -9.63
C LYS A 3 20.63 -50.28 -8.98
N ARG A 4 21.64 -49.74 -9.72
CA ARG A 4 22.53 -48.68 -9.23
C ARG A 4 21.77 -47.37 -8.98
N LEU A 5 20.80 -47.05 -9.83
CA LEU A 5 19.97 -45.87 -9.68
C LEU A 5 19.09 -46.04 -8.42
N TYR A 6 18.45 -47.22 -8.27
CA TYR A 6 17.64 -47.54 -7.13
C TYR A 6 18.38 -47.41 -5.79
N ASP A 7 19.62 -47.94 -5.73
CA ASP A 7 20.46 -47.93 -4.51
C ASP A 7 20.96 -46.51 -4.13
N LEU A 8 20.88 -45.52 -5.02
CA LEU A 8 21.33 -44.11 -4.81
C LEU A 8 20.18 -43.22 -4.34
N MET A 9 18.95 -43.64 -4.48
CA MET A 9 17.76 -42.82 -4.19
C MET A 9 17.35 -42.91 -2.75
N ASP A 10 16.99 -41.77 -2.16
CA ASP A 10 16.35 -41.68 -0.85
C ASP A 10 14.82 -41.77 -1.02
N TRP A 11 14.27 -42.95 -0.81
CA TRP A 11 12.88 -43.24 -1.06
C TRP A 11 11.92 -42.55 -0.08
N GLU A 12 12.31 -42.32 1.15
CA GLU A 12 11.52 -41.61 2.15
C GLU A 12 11.39 -40.12 1.74
N ALA A 13 12.48 -39.52 1.34
CA ALA A 13 12.49 -38.14 0.86
C ALA A 13 11.74 -37.96 -0.49
N ILE A 14 11.80 -38.96 -1.38
CA ILE A 14 11.02 -38.96 -2.63
C ILE A 14 9.52 -39.01 -2.33
N GLU A 15 9.08 -39.82 -1.36
CA GLU A 15 7.69 -39.81 -0.90
C GLU A 15 7.31 -38.41 -0.38
N GLY A 16 8.21 -37.70 0.34
CA GLY A 16 8.01 -36.32 0.78
C GLY A 16 7.74 -35.36 -0.38
N ILE A 17 8.45 -35.51 -1.53
CA ILE A 17 8.18 -34.73 -2.76
C ILE A 17 6.81 -35.09 -3.35
N VAL A 18 6.56 -36.42 -3.55
CA VAL A 18 5.32 -36.90 -4.18
C VAL A 18 4.07 -36.49 -3.41
N TYR A 19 4.13 -36.55 -2.08
CA TYR A 19 3.03 -36.11 -1.18
C TYR A 19 3.08 -34.63 -0.83
N SER A 20 4.05 -33.89 -1.37
CA SER A 20 4.17 -32.44 -1.17
C SER A 20 4.39 -32.05 0.30
N GLU A 21 5.34 -32.69 0.97
CA GLU A 21 5.62 -32.54 2.41
C GLU A 21 7.05 -32.09 2.70
N GLU A 22 7.88 -31.98 1.66
CA GLU A 22 9.30 -31.62 1.77
C GLU A 22 9.47 -30.09 1.72
N ASP A 23 10.20 -29.53 2.69
CA ASP A 23 10.51 -28.09 2.76
C ASP A 23 11.94 -27.76 2.30
N HIS A 24 12.74 -28.82 2.01
CA HIS A 24 14.07 -28.74 1.41
C HIS A 24 14.14 -29.54 0.10
N PRO A 25 13.28 -29.26 -0.89
CA PRO A 25 13.22 -30.01 -2.14
C PRO A 25 14.56 -30.01 -2.90
N GLU A 26 15.40 -29.03 -2.68
CA GLU A 26 16.74 -28.93 -3.26
C GLU A 26 17.71 -30.03 -2.77
N ASN A 27 17.40 -30.73 -1.69
CA ASN A 27 18.17 -31.88 -1.24
C ASN A 27 17.90 -33.15 -2.05
N ILE A 28 16.78 -33.14 -2.81
CA ILE A 28 16.31 -34.29 -3.59
C ILE A 28 16.26 -33.96 -5.06
N LEU A 29 15.58 -32.88 -5.42
CA LEU A 29 15.42 -32.44 -6.81
C LEU A 29 16.69 -31.74 -7.33
N GLY A 30 16.90 -31.79 -8.65
CA GLY A 30 18.09 -31.23 -9.26
C GLY A 30 19.30 -32.17 -9.30
N PRO A 31 20.53 -31.64 -9.51
CA PRO A 31 21.74 -32.41 -9.72
C PRO A 31 22.53 -32.60 -8.42
N HIS A 32 22.61 -33.83 -7.91
CA HIS A 32 23.36 -34.20 -6.71
C HIS A 32 24.66 -34.96 -7.05
N LYS A 33 25.76 -34.54 -6.47
CA LYS A 33 27.07 -35.16 -6.74
C LYS A 33 27.15 -36.55 -6.16
N ILE A 34 27.49 -37.54 -7.00
CA ILE A 34 27.69 -38.95 -6.62
C ILE A 34 29.07 -39.43 -7.08
N ARG A 35 29.47 -40.64 -6.67
CA ARG A 35 30.67 -41.26 -7.19
C ARG A 35 30.54 -41.55 -8.69
N GLY A 36 31.27 -40.80 -9.52
CA GLY A 36 31.32 -40.98 -10.96
C GLY A 36 30.33 -40.16 -11.79
N GLY A 37 29.73 -39.11 -11.19
CA GLY A 37 28.83 -38.21 -11.89
C GLY A 37 27.89 -37.44 -10.99
N PHE A 38 26.71 -37.19 -11.50
CA PHE A 38 25.58 -36.57 -10.76
C PHE A 38 24.35 -37.46 -10.86
N LEU A 39 23.61 -37.61 -9.78
CA LEU A 39 22.25 -38.05 -9.77
C LEU A 39 21.37 -36.83 -10.04
N VAL A 40 20.59 -36.86 -11.11
CA VAL A 40 19.61 -35.80 -11.45
C VAL A 40 18.22 -36.37 -11.24
N GLN A 41 17.44 -35.67 -10.43
CA GLN A 41 16.08 -36.07 -10.06
C GLN A 41 15.12 -34.92 -10.34
N THR A 42 13.93 -35.23 -10.84
CA THR A 42 12.87 -34.25 -11.11
C THR A 42 11.50 -34.85 -10.90
N PHE A 43 10.53 -34.01 -10.56
CA PHE A 43 9.13 -34.39 -10.39
C PHE A 43 8.29 -33.64 -11.43
N ILE A 44 7.72 -34.37 -12.38
CA ILE A 44 6.93 -33.84 -13.50
C ILE A 44 5.65 -34.68 -13.63
N PRO A 45 4.57 -34.31 -12.91
CA PRO A 45 3.30 -35.02 -12.98
C PRO A 45 2.73 -35.08 -14.42
N GLY A 46 2.19 -36.24 -14.82
CA GLY A 46 1.62 -36.42 -16.16
C GLY A 46 2.64 -36.62 -17.28
N ALA A 47 3.94 -36.59 -16.98
CA ALA A 47 4.96 -36.90 -17.98
C ALA A 47 5.04 -38.42 -18.24
N GLN A 48 5.03 -38.82 -19.53
CA GLN A 48 5.25 -40.19 -19.97
C GLN A 48 6.74 -40.48 -20.16
N GLU A 49 7.46 -39.52 -20.77
CA GLU A 49 8.89 -39.63 -21.02
C GLU A 49 9.60 -38.32 -20.67
N VAL A 50 10.73 -38.42 -19.97
CA VAL A 50 11.62 -37.29 -19.70
C VAL A 50 13.03 -37.60 -20.18
N THR A 51 13.59 -36.67 -20.96
CA THR A 51 14.99 -36.79 -21.47
C THR A 51 15.77 -35.55 -21.05
N LEU A 52 16.85 -35.73 -20.33
CA LEU A 52 17.82 -34.68 -19.99
C LEU A 52 18.71 -34.38 -21.18
N GLN A 53 18.86 -33.13 -21.61
CA GLN A 53 19.70 -32.70 -22.70
C GLN A 53 20.76 -31.68 -22.25
N LEU A 54 22.04 -31.99 -22.48
CA LEU A 54 23.15 -31.09 -22.16
C LEU A 54 23.23 -29.92 -23.14
N ARG A 55 23.24 -28.69 -22.67
CA ARG A 55 23.22 -27.47 -23.52
C ARG A 55 24.39 -27.37 -24.46
N LYS A 56 25.64 -27.65 -23.94
CA LYS A 56 26.88 -27.48 -24.76
C LYS A 56 27.09 -28.57 -25.77
N SER A 57 26.83 -29.83 -25.44
CA SER A 57 27.16 -30.98 -26.30
C SER A 57 25.95 -31.50 -27.08
N GLY A 58 24.74 -31.10 -26.73
CA GLY A 58 23.48 -31.65 -27.27
C GLY A 58 23.22 -33.11 -26.91
N LYS A 59 24.08 -33.73 -26.06
CA LYS A 59 23.93 -35.11 -25.61
C LYS A 59 22.67 -35.28 -24.80
N THR A 60 21.92 -36.31 -25.09
CA THR A 60 20.66 -36.68 -24.42
C THR A 60 20.83 -37.90 -23.53
N ILE A 61 20.13 -37.92 -22.41
CA ILE A 61 20.09 -39.03 -21.44
C ILE A 61 18.63 -39.26 -21.08
N ALA A 62 18.09 -40.43 -21.38
CA ALA A 62 16.75 -40.81 -20.95
C ALA A 62 16.71 -40.96 -19.42
N MET A 63 15.69 -40.39 -18.80
CA MET A 63 15.44 -40.52 -17.36
C MET A 63 14.54 -41.73 -17.10
N GLU A 64 14.78 -42.44 -16.04
CA GLU A 64 13.97 -43.57 -15.65
C GLU A 64 12.81 -43.08 -14.70
N LEU A 65 11.58 -43.53 -14.98
CA LEU A 65 10.45 -43.30 -14.10
C LEU A 65 10.67 -44.09 -12.79
N ALA A 66 10.75 -43.39 -11.68
CA ALA A 66 11.00 -43.93 -10.37
C ALA A 66 9.69 -44.13 -9.55
N ASP A 67 8.77 -43.18 -9.69
CA ASP A 67 7.44 -43.24 -9.10
C ASP A 67 6.37 -42.87 -10.15
N GLU A 68 5.25 -43.60 -10.16
CA GLU A 68 4.17 -43.43 -11.13
C GLU A 68 3.47 -42.07 -11.06
N ALA A 69 3.64 -41.30 -9.98
CA ALA A 69 3.15 -39.94 -9.87
C ALA A 69 3.93 -38.95 -10.74
N GLY A 70 5.04 -39.36 -11.36
CA GLY A 70 5.85 -38.57 -12.27
C GLY A 70 7.23 -38.19 -11.73
N PHE A 71 7.78 -39.03 -10.84
CA PHE A 71 9.16 -38.82 -10.36
C PHE A 71 10.16 -39.54 -11.28
N PHE A 72 11.09 -38.76 -11.84
CA PHE A 72 12.09 -39.25 -12.79
C PHE A 72 13.51 -39.06 -12.25
N ALA A 73 14.41 -40.01 -12.57
CA ALA A 73 15.80 -39.93 -12.18
C ALA A 73 16.74 -40.43 -13.27
N ALA A 74 17.97 -39.88 -13.31
CA ALA A 74 19.02 -40.36 -14.19
C ALA A 74 20.40 -40.13 -13.58
N ILE A 75 21.39 -40.94 -13.99
CA ILE A 75 22.81 -40.71 -13.68
C ILE A 75 23.49 -39.98 -14.86
N LEU A 76 23.90 -38.75 -14.59
CA LEU A 76 24.67 -37.93 -15.52
C LEU A 76 26.18 -38.20 -15.33
N PRO A 77 26.86 -38.80 -16.29
CA PRO A 77 28.25 -39.23 -16.14
C PRO A 77 29.26 -38.10 -16.39
N GLU A 78 29.02 -36.93 -15.84
CA GLU A 78 29.87 -35.75 -15.95
C GLU A 78 30.65 -35.50 -14.65
N LYS A 79 31.96 -35.13 -14.79
CA LYS A 79 32.80 -34.91 -13.60
C LYS A 79 32.61 -33.53 -12.93
N LYS A 80 32.04 -32.58 -13.66
CA LYS A 80 31.78 -31.21 -13.23
C LYS A 80 30.31 -30.91 -13.47
N PRO A 81 29.70 -29.99 -12.69
CA PRO A 81 28.35 -29.50 -12.97
C PRO A 81 28.27 -29.00 -14.42
N VAL A 82 27.16 -29.24 -15.07
CA VAL A 82 26.88 -28.85 -16.46
C VAL A 82 25.44 -28.31 -16.55
N SER A 83 25.24 -27.37 -17.45
CA SER A 83 23.90 -26.84 -17.73
C SER A 83 23.15 -27.81 -18.65
N TYR A 84 21.92 -28.08 -18.33
CA TYR A 84 21.00 -28.96 -19.05
C TYR A 84 19.55 -28.39 -18.97
N PHE A 85 18.65 -29.03 -19.71
CA PHE A 85 17.22 -28.86 -19.63
C PHE A 85 16.54 -30.22 -19.89
N TYR A 86 15.27 -30.31 -19.59
CA TYR A 86 14.46 -31.48 -19.84
C TYR A 86 13.67 -31.33 -21.15
N ASN A 87 13.61 -32.40 -21.97
CA ASN A 87 12.57 -32.56 -22.97
C ASN A 87 11.54 -33.52 -22.38
N VAL A 88 10.31 -33.06 -22.27
CA VAL A 88 9.21 -33.76 -21.62
C VAL A 88 8.17 -34.12 -22.69
N VAL A 89 7.67 -35.37 -22.64
CA VAL A 89 6.53 -35.82 -23.43
C VAL A 89 5.45 -36.25 -22.44
N TYR A 90 4.26 -35.70 -22.60
CA TYR A 90 3.11 -35.97 -21.73
C TYR A 90 2.22 -37.08 -22.28
N ASP A 91 1.36 -37.64 -21.42
CA ASP A 91 0.44 -38.73 -21.79
C ASP A 91 -0.56 -38.34 -22.87
N ASN A 92 -0.90 -37.05 -23.01
CA ASN A 92 -1.77 -36.49 -24.05
C ASN A 92 -1.04 -36.29 -25.40
N GLY A 93 0.27 -36.56 -25.46
CA GLY A 93 1.09 -36.40 -26.67
C GLY A 93 1.72 -35.02 -26.83
N ASP A 94 1.47 -34.08 -25.93
CA ASP A 94 2.15 -32.78 -25.91
C ASP A 94 3.63 -32.95 -25.53
N SER A 95 4.46 -32.03 -25.97
CA SER A 95 5.88 -32.01 -25.62
C SER A 95 6.37 -30.60 -25.35
N GLU A 96 7.24 -30.44 -24.37
CA GLU A 96 7.87 -29.17 -24.04
C GLU A 96 9.36 -29.30 -23.68
N GLN A 97 10.07 -28.17 -23.75
CA GLN A 97 11.37 -28.03 -23.13
C GLN A 97 11.21 -27.31 -21.80
N ARG A 98 11.73 -27.91 -20.73
CA ARG A 98 11.60 -27.40 -19.38
C ARG A 98 12.97 -27.25 -18.73
N GLU A 99 13.21 -26.08 -18.14
CA GLU A 99 14.37 -25.81 -17.30
C GLU A 99 14.21 -26.46 -15.93
N ASP A 100 15.33 -26.79 -15.30
CA ASP A 100 15.33 -27.28 -13.93
C ASP A 100 15.48 -26.11 -12.94
N PRO A 101 14.45 -25.80 -12.12
CA PRO A 101 14.56 -24.74 -11.12
C PRO A 101 15.66 -25.00 -10.09
N TYR A 102 15.88 -26.27 -9.73
CA TYR A 102 16.85 -26.68 -8.71
C TYR A 102 18.30 -26.75 -9.22
N LEU A 103 18.52 -26.42 -10.48
CA LEU A 103 19.87 -26.16 -11.00
C LEU A 103 20.45 -24.85 -10.46
N TYR A 104 19.60 -23.98 -9.95
CA TYR A 104 19.92 -22.67 -9.39
C TYR A 104 19.73 -22.72 -7.88
N PRO A 105 20.79 -22.46 -7.07
CA PRO A 105 20.68 -22.46 -5.61
C PRO A 105 19.93 -21.21 -5.12
N ASP A 106 19.85 -21.06 -3.81
CA ASP A 106 19.42 -19.82 -3.17
C ASP A 106 20.15 -18.60 -3.76
N LEU A 107 19.38 -17.66 -4.30
CA LEU A 107 19.86 -16.41 -4.90
C LEU A 107 19.77 -15.23 -3.94
N LEU A 108 19.18 -15.41 -2.72
CA LEU A 108 19.13 -14.40 -1.69
C LEU A 108 20.46 -14.29 -0.96
N GLY A 109 20.95 -13.09 -0.78
CA GLY A 109 22.19 -12.84 -0.05
C GLY A 109 22.02 -13.04 1.46
N ALA A 110 22.96 -13.71 2.11
CA ALA A 110 22.92 -13.95 3.56
C ALA A 110 22.84 -12.65 4.39
N ASN A 111 23.37 -11.53 3.90
CA ASN A 111 23.26 -10.23 4.57
C ASN A 111 21.82 -9.67 4.53
N GLU A 112 21.13 -9.87 3.42
CA GLU A 112 19.75 -9.40 3.25
C GLU A 112 18.81 -10.18 4.19
N LEU A 113 18.98 -11.48 4.28
CA LEU A 113 18.24 -12.32 5.23
C LEU A 113 18.48 -11.89 6.69
N LYS A 114 19.72 -11.65 7.10
CA LYS A 114 20.02 -11.16 8.47
C LYS A 114 19.40 -9.82 8.78
N ARG A 115 19.36 -8.90 7.81
CA ARG A 115 18.70 -7.60 7.97
C ARG A 115 17.19 -7.78 8.14
N PHE A 116 16.59 -8.68 7.36
CA PHE A 116 15.17 -9.01 7.47
C PHE A 116 14.84 -9.68 8.82
N GLU A 117 15.61 -10.67 9.26
CA GLU A 117 15.47 -11.32 10.56
C GLU A 117 15.53 -10.31 11.72
N SER A 118 16.38 -9.28 11.58
CA SER A 118 16.54 -8.20 12.56
C SER A 118 15.46 -7.10 12.45
N GLY A 119 14.56 -7.16 11.48
CA GLY A 119 13.51 -6.16 11.25
C GLY A 119 14.00 -4.81 10.73
N ILE A 120 15.17 -4.75 10.09
CA ILE A 120 15.81 -3.50 9.61
C ILE A 120 16.09 -3.50 8.11
N HIS A 121 15.39 -4.32 7.35
CA HIS A 121 15.54 -4.39 5.90
C HIS A 121 14.50 -3.51 5.19
N TYR A 122 14.73 -2.20 5.16
CA TYR A 122 13.75 -1.22 4.67
C TYR A 122 13.56 -1.16 3.14
N SER A 123 14.29 -1.98 2.39
CA SER A 123 14.08 -2.26 0.97
C SER A 123 13.81 -3.75 0.70
N VAL A 124 13.20 -4.44 1.67
CA VAL A 124 12.90 -5.88 1.60
C VAL A 124 12.05 -6.25 0.38
N TYR A 125 11.23 -5.33 -0.10
CA TYR A 125 10.44 -5.46 -1.32
C TYR A 125 11.25 -5.57 -2.62
N ASP A 126 12.56 -5.39 -2.59
CA ASP A 126 13.47 -5.65 -3.70
C ASP A 126 14.00 -7.10 -3.70
N TYR A 127 13.61 -7.90 -2.68
CA TYR A 127 14.10 -9.27 -2.46
C TYR A 127 12.99 -10.28 -2.20
N LEU A 128 11.99 -9.94 -1.35
CA LEU A 128 10.79 -10.74 -1.14
C LEU A 128 9.71 -10.34 -2.15
N GLY A 129 8.87 -11.29 -2.51
CA GLY A 129 7.90 -11.14 -3.58
C GLY A 129 8.33 -11.86 -4.85
N SER A 130 7.91 -11.35 -6.01
CA SER A 130 8.26 -11.89 -7.32
C SER A 130 9.14 -10.90 -8.10
N HIS A 131 10.32 -11.36 -8.54
CA HIS A 131 11.29 -10.53 -9.25
C HIS A 131 11.74 -11.19 -10.53
N THR A 132 11.51 -10.53 -11.68
CA THR A 132 12.09 -11.00 -12.95
C THR A 132 13.60 -10.85 -12.93
N MET A 133 14.32 -11.86 -13.34
CA MET A 133 15.78 -11.82 -13.35
C MET A 133 16.39 -12.63 -14.49
N ALA A 134 17.66 -12.37 -14.75
CA ALA A 134 18.50 -13.22 -15.57
C ALA A 134 19.56 -13.85 -14.69
N VAL A 135 19.75 -15.17 -14.79
CA VAL A 135 20.79 -15.89 -14.06
C VAL A 135 21.85 -16.38 -15.02
N TYR A 136 23.11 -16.05 -14.73
CA TYR A 136 24.27 -16.46 -15.50
C TYR A 136 25.04 -17.53 -14.72
N GLY A 137 25.40 -18.62 -15.39
CA GLY A 137 25.99 -19.77 -14.72
C GLY A 137 24.96 -20.70 -14.11
N TYR A 138 25.38 -21.61 -13.24
CA TYR A 138 24.54 -22.63 -12.59
C TYR A 138 25.25 -23.18 -11.35
N GLY A 139 24.50 -23.81 -10.46
CA GLY A 139 24.99 -24.29 -9.17
C GLY A 139 25.61 -23.14 -8.36
N SER A 140 26.67 -23.41 -7.63
CA SER A 140 27.39 -22.42 -6.81
C SER A 140 28.07 -21.27 -7.58
N GLN A 141 27.99 -21.26 -8.91
CA GLN A 141 28.52 -20.22 -9.79
C GLN A 141 27.40 -19.42 -10.47
N ALA A 142 26.16 -19.55 -10.02
CA ALA A 142 25.04 -18.79 -10.51
C ALA A 142 25.17 -17.33 -10.05
N GLU A 143 25.10 -16.40 -11.01
CA GLU A 143 25.14 -14.95 -10.75
C GLU A 143 23.82 -14.31 -11.23
N PRO A 144 22.97 -13.81 -10.32
CA PRO A 144 21.70 -13.17 -10.69
C PRO A 144 21.89 -11.71 -11.12
N GLU A 145 21.15 -11.28 -12.14
CA GLU A 145 20.91 -9.89 -12.50
C GLU A 145 19.41 -9.62 -12.25
N TRP A 146 19.09 -8.85 -11.19
CA TRP A 146 17.73 -8.62 -10.71
C TRP A 146 16.98 -7.59 -11.55
N ASP A 147 15.66 -7.70 -11.58
CA ASP A 147 14.71 -6.76 -12.18
C ASP A 147 14.99 -6.44 -13.66
N VAL A 148 15.43 -7.43 -14.41
CA VAL A 148 15.67 -7.28 -15.85
C VAL A 148 14.46 -7.69 -16.67
N ARG A 149 14.31 -7.09 -17.85
CA ARG A 149 13.27 -7.44 -18.83
C ARG A 149 13.81 -8.30 -19.98
N THR A 150 15.10 -8.44 -20.09
CA THR A 150 15.75 -9.18 -21.17
C THR A 150 17.04 -9.82 -20.67
N VAL A 151 17.38 -10.96 -21.24
CA VAL A 151 18.61 -11.68 -20.91
C VAL A 151 19.68 -11.49 -21.97
N LYS A 152 20.95 -11.34 -21.54
CA LYS A 152 22.12 -11.37 -22.43
C LYS A 152 22.42 -12.82 -22.85
N LYS A 153 23.25 -12.97 -23.85
CA LYS A 153 23.70 -14.29 -24.31
C LYS A 153 24.21 -15.17 -23.15
N ASP A 154 23.83 -16.43 -23.15
CA ASP A 154 24.19 -17.47 -22.16
C ASP A 154 23.56 -17.33 -20.75
N GLY A 155 22.62 -16.37 -20.54
CA GLY A 155 21.80 -16.29 -19.34
C GLY A 155 20.48 -17.05 -19.47
N VAL A 156 19.88 -17.39 -18.34
CA VAL A 156 18.51 -17.95 -18.26
C VAL A 156 17.61 -16.91 -17.63
N PHE A 157 16.53 -16.58 -18.31
CA PHE A 157 15.53 -15.64 -17.82
C PHE A 157 14.42 -16.39 -17.05
N GLY A 158 13.90 -15.78 -16.01
CA GLY A 158 12.80 -16.29 -15.22
C GLY A 158 12.40 -15.35 -14.10
N THR A 159 11.63 -15.86 -13.16
CA THR A 159 11.16 -15.11 -11.97
C THR A 159 11.64 -15.80 -10.70
N HIS A 160 12.23 -15.04 -9.80
CA HIS A 160 12.52 -15.44 -8.44
C HIS A 160 11.32 -15.10 -7.55
N PHE A 161 10.87 -16.07 -6.78
CA PHE A 161 9.80 -15.93 -5.80
C PHE A 161 10.37 -16.13 -4.41
N ALA A 162 9.98 -15.26 -3.46
CA ALA A 162 10.40 -15.39 -2.07
C ALA A 162 9.32 -14.90 -1.12
N VAL A 163 9.00 -15.69 -0.07
CA VAL A 163 7.96 -15.39 0.89
C VAL A 163 8.34 -15.82 2.30
N TRP A 164 7.94 -15.05 3.29
CA TRP A 164 8.13 -15.37 4.70
C TRP A 164 6.94 -16.14 5.27
N ALA A 165 7.16 -17.40 5.64
CA ALA A 165 6.14 -18.31 6.18
C ALA A 165 6.79 -19.31 7.17
N PRO A 166 7.34 -18.85 8.31
CA PRO A 166 8.23 -19.63 9.18
C PRO A 166 7.58 -20.89 9.77
N ASN A 167 6.24 -20.93 9.90
CA ASN A 167 5.52 -22.04 10.51
C ASN A 167 4.90 -23.00 9.47
N ALA A 168 5.10 -22.71 8.17
CA ALA A 168 4.61 -23.60 7.12
C ALA A 168 5.40 -24.91 7.10
N MET A 169 4.71 -26.00 6.84
CA MET A 169 5.35 -27.31 6.56
C MET A 169 6.05 -27.29 5.20
N ARG A 170 5.43 -26.66 4.19
CA ARG A 170 5.94 -26.50 2.84
C ARG A 170 5.25 -25.28 2.21
N VAL A 171 5.97 -24.57 1.34
CA VAL A 171 5.42 -23.53 0.47
C VAL A 171 5.72 -23.88 -0.99
N SER A 172 4.77 -23.66 -1.89
CA SER A 172 4.98 -23.79 -3.33
C SER A 172 4.44 -22.56 -4.07
N VAL A 173 5.04 -22.24 -5.21
CA VAL A 173 4.45 -21.29 -6.15
C VAL A 173 3.51 -22.04 -7.08
N VAL A 174 2.28 -21.56 -7.22
CA VAL A 174 1.27 -22.12 -8.12
C VAL A 174 0.74 -21.03 -9.07
N GLY A 175 0.48 -21.41 -10.30
CA GLY A 175 -0.02 -20.53 -11.34
C GLY A 175 -0.32 -21.28 -12.62
N ASP A 176 -0.69 -20.59 -13.70
CA ASP A 176 -0.99 -21.21 -14.98
C ASP A 176 0.21 -21.98 -15.56
N PHE A 177 1.43 -21.51 -15.27
CA PHE A 177 2.69 -22.13 -15.72
C PHE A 177 2.96 -23.52 -15.13
N ASN A 178 2.19 -23.96 -14.14
CA ASN A 178 2.29 -25.31 -13.56
C ASN A 178 0.89 -25.91 -13.26
N HIS A 179 -0.15 -25.43 -13.95
CA HIS A 179 -1.53 -25.90 -13.81
C HIS A 179 -2.05 -25.83 -12.37
N TRP A 180 -1.56 -24.89 -11.58
CA TRP A 180 -1.91 -24.68 -10.18
C TRP A 180 -1.61 -25.91 -9.29
N ASP A 181 -0.66 -26.76 -9.70
CA ASP A 181 -0.23 -27.94 -8.93
C ASP A 181 0.97 -27.60 -8.04
N GLY A 182 0.76 -27.49 -6.73
CA GLY A 182 1.78 -27.15 -5.75
C GLY A 182 2.89 -28.20 -5.58
N ARG A 183 2.75 -29.38 -6.19
CA ARG A 183 3.81 -30.41 -6.18
C ARG A 183 4.93 -30.11 -7.17
N VAL A 184 4.67 -29.25 -8.16
CA VAL A 184 5.59 -29.01 -9.29
C VAL A 184 6.71 -28.04 -8.92
N HIS A 185 6.40 -27.00 -8.13
CA HIS A 185 7.37 -25.96 -7.76
C HIS A 185 7.39 -25.74 -6.23
N PRO A 186 7.72 -26.77 -5.42
CA PRO A 186 7.98 -26.55 -4.00
C PRO A 186 9.20 -25.65 -3.83
N MET A 187 9.08 -24.65 -2.94
CA MET A 187 10.13 -23.67 -2.65
C MET A 187 11.08 -24.21 -1.58
N CYS A 188 12.32 -23.75 -1.64
CA CYS A 188 13.38 -24.11 -0.71
C CYS A 188 13.30 -23.24 0.55
N ARG A 189 13.31 -23.83 1.73
CA ARG A 189 13.44 -23.10 3.00
C ARG A 189 14.89 -22.61 3.14
N ILE A 190 15.05 -21.31 3.38
CA ILE A 190 16.38 -20.67 3.44
C ILE A 190 16.89 -20.61 4.88
N GLY A 191 17.64 -21.60 5.30
CA GLY A 191 18.17 -21.70 6.66
C GLY A 191 17.09 -21.61 7.72
N ASP A 192 17.36 -20.88 8.79
CA ASP A 192 16.44 -20.64 9.90
C ASP A 192 15.61 -19.34 9.76
N SER A 193 15.71 -18.64 8.65
CA SER A 193 15.07 -17.33 8.44
C SER A 193 13.53 -17.40 8.38
N GLY A 194 12.98 -18.56 8.09
CA GLY A 194 11.56 -18.75 7.80
C GLY A 194 11.13 -18.25 6.42
N VAL A 195 12.08 -17.83 5.58
CA VAL A 195 11.84 -17.46 4.20
C VAL A 195 11.91 -18.72 3.33
N PHE A 196 10.97 -18.84 2.39
CA PHE A 196 11.00 -19.81 1.31
C PHE A 196 11.28 -19.07 0.00
N ALA A 197 12.15 -19.63 -0.85
CA ALA A 197 12.49 -19.04 -2.12
C ALA A 197 12.69 -20.08 -3.24
N LEU A 198 12.43 -19.67 -4.49
CA LEU A 198 12.70 -20.47 -5.68
C LEU A 198 12.81 -19.55 -6.90
N PHE A 199 13.84 -19.78 -7.73
CA PHE A 199 13.91 -19.22 -9.06
C PHE A 199 13.24 -20.18 -10.05
N ILE A 200 12.22 -19.71 -10.78
CA ILE A 200 11.52 -20.50 -11.79
C ILE A 200 11.86 -19.96 -13.17
N PRO A 201 12.72 -20.68 -13.92
CA PRO A 201 13.06 -20.30 -15.29
C PRO A 201 11.84 -20.28 -16.21
N GLY A 202 11.82 -19.32 -17.14
CA GLY A 202 10.76 -19.19 -18.14
C GLY A 202 9.49 -18.49 -17.67
N VAL A 203 9.31 -18.24 -16.38
CA VAL A 203 8.20 -17.43 -15.87
C VAL A 203 8.52 -15.95 -16.07
N ASP A 204 7.65 -15.22 -16.78
CA ASP A 204 7.83 -13.83 -17.20
C ASP A 204 6.77 -12.91 -16.57
N GLN A 205 6.91 -11.64 -16.82
CA GLN A 205 5.91 -10.62 -16.43
C GLN A 205 4.53 -10.98 -16.96
N GLY A 206 3.50 -10.69 -16.18
CA GLY A 206 2.11 -11.04 -16.48
C GLY A 206 1.71 -12.44 -16.04
N ALA A 207 2.65 -13.28 -15.57
CA ALA A 207 2.30 -14.58 -15.02
C ALA A 207 1.48 -14.42 -13.73
N VAL A 208 0.35 -15.10 -13.68
CA VAL A 208 -0.57 -15.12 -12.52
C VAL A 208 -0.13 -16.23 -11.56
N TYR A 209 -0.05 -15.91 -10.26
CA TYR A 209 0.41 -16.86 -9.26
C TYR A 209 -0.17 -16.62 -7.87
N LYS A 210 -0.09 -17.66 -7.04
CA LYS A 210 -0.27 -17.62 -5.57
C LYS A 210 0.79 -18.46 -4.88
N TYR A 211 0.89 -18.30 -3.57
CA TYR A 211 1.59 -19.26 -2.72
C TYR A 211 0.62 -20.30 -2.20
N GLU A 212 0.89 -21.58 -2.45
CA GLU A 212 0.22 -22.70 -1.81
C GLU A 212 1.02 -23.06 -0.56
N ILE A 213 0.41 -22.86 0.60
CA ILE A 213 1.03 -23.08 1.91
C ILE A 213 0.43 -24.33 2.54
N LYS A 214 1.25 -25.37 2.71
CA LYS A 214 0.88 -26.56 3.48
C LYS A 214 1.19 -26.30 4.95
N VAL A 215 0.12 -26.11 5.73
CA VAL A 215 0.23 -25.83 7.18
C VAL A 215 0.50 -27.12 7.96
N ASN A 216 -0.15 -28.21 7.55
CA ASN A 216 -0.04 -29.55 8.10
C ASN A 216 -0.55 -30.59 7.08
N TYR A 217 -0.55 -31.85 7.43
CA TYR A 217 -0.95 -32.95 6.52
C TYR A 217 -2.36 -32.82 5.90
N LYS A 218 -3.24 -31.95 6.44
CA LYS A 218 -4.65 -31.83 6.01
C LYS A 218 -5.02 -30.46 5.49
N THR A 219 -4.22 -29.44 5.78
CA THR A 219 -4.59 -28.03 5.54
C THR A 219 -3.67 -27.42 4.51
N LEU A 220 -4.25 -26.99 3.40
CA LEU A 220 -3.62 -26.18 2.36
C LEU A 220 -4.28 -24.80 2.33
N LEU A 221 -3.50 -23.77 2.22
CA LEU A 221 -3.95 -22.38 2.05
C LEU A 221 -3.43 -21.85 0.71
N LEU A 222 -4.25 -21.07 0.02
CA LEU A 222 -3.84 -20.32 -1.17
C LEU A 222 -3.78 -18.84 -0.82
N LYS A 223 -2.58 -18.27 -0.83
CA LYS A 223 -2.29 -16.90 -0.40
C LYS A 223 -1.77 -16.05 -1.54
N THR A 224 -2.20 -14.77 -1.59
CA THR A 224 -1.55 -13.77 -2.42
C THR A 224 -0.16 -13.47 -1.87
N ASP A 225 0.66 -12.85 -2.68
CA ASP A 225 2.01 -12.48 -2.27
C ASP A 225 1.98 -11.21 -1.41
N PRO A 226 2.42 -11.25 -0.13
CA PRO A 226 2.44 -10.07 0.72
C PRO A 226 3.25 -8.88 0.17
N TYR A 227 4.23 -9.16 -0.69
CA TYR A 227 5.07 -8.17 -1.38
C TYR A 227 4.73 -8.03 -2.87
N GLY A 228 3.66 -8.69 -3.33
CA GLY A 228 3.18 -8.57 -4.71
C GLY A 228 2.84 -7.13 -5.06
N THR A 229 3.31 -6.67 -6.23
CA THR A 229 3.14 -5.27 -6.66
C THR A 229 1.97 -5.07 -7.63
N TYR A 230 1.36 -6.15 -8.07
CA TYR A 230 0.19 -6.14 -8.97
C TYR A 230 -0.67 -7.38 -8.71
N CYS A 231 -1.99 -7.21 -8.84
CA CYS A 231 -2.99 -8.27 -8.65
C CYS A 231 -3.93 -8.35 -9.84
N GLU A 232 -4.60 -9.50 -9.96
CA GLU A 232 -5.73 -9.64 -10.88
C GLU A 232 -6.85 -8.65 -10.53
N GLU A 233 -7.63 -8.31 -11.54
CA GLU A 233 -8.86 -7.54 -11.37
C GLU A 233 -9.93 -8.38 -10.67
N ARG A 234 -10.61 -7.78 -9.69
CA ARG A 234 -11.71 -8.45 -8.99
C ARG A 234 -12.79 -9.00 -9.93
N PRO A 235 -13.42 -10.14 -9.67
CA PRO A 235 -13.38 -10.91 -8.41
C PRO A 235 -12.20 -11.87 -8.29
N ALA A 236 -11.35 -11.99 -9.30
CA ALA A 236 -10.09 -12.69 -9.19
C ALA A 236 -9.16 -11.98 -8.20
N ASN A 237 -8.19 -12.70 -7.63
CA ASN A 237 -7.39 -12.19 -6.54
C ASN A 237 -5.99 -12.80 -6.46
N ALA A 238 -5.44 -13.30 -7.56
CA ALA A 238 -4.07 -13.77 -7.57
C ALA A 238 -3.10 -12.61 -7.80
N SER A 239 -1.88 -12.79 -7.36
CA SER A 239 -0.79 -11.87 -7.66
C SER A 239 -0.31 -12.04 -9.10
N ILE A 240 0.21 -10.98 -9.69
CA ILE A 240 0.75 -10.96 -11.05
C ILE A 240 2.22 -10.57 -10.99
N VAL A 241 3.09 -11.32 -11.64
CA VAL A 241 4.52 -10.96 -11.78
C VAL A 241 4.63 -9.63 -12.51
N CYS A 242 5.16 -8.61 -11.82
CA CYS A 242 5.28 -7.26 -12.36
C CYS A 242 6.58 -6.59 -11.92
N ASN A 243 7.39 -6.17 -12.88
CA ASN A 243 8.59 -5.39 -12.62
C ASN A 243 8.25 -3.90 -12.57
N THR A 244 8.37 -3.30 -11.40
CA THR A 244 8.09 -1.88 -11.14
C THR A 244 9.30 -0.96 -11.27
N THR A 245 10.51 -1.48 -11.63
CA THR A 245 11.73 -0.68 -11.71
C THR A 245 11.97 -0.02 -13.07
N GLY A 246 11.23 -0.43 -14.09
CA GLY A 246 11.47 -0.05 -15.49
C GLY A 246 10.88 1.28 -15.94
N TYR A 247 10.08 1.96 -15.11
CA TYR A 247 9.42 3.20 -15.50
C TYR A 247 10.43 4.36 -15.66
N LYS A 248 10.26 5.18 -16.70
CA LYS A 248 11.12 6.33 -17.00
C LYS A 248 10.45 7.62 -16.54
N TRP A 249 10.73 8.00 -15.32
CA TRP A 249 10.22 9.23 -14.70
C TRP A 249 10.66 10.50 -15.43
N LYS A 250 9.78 11.49 -15.52
CA LYS A 250 10.01 12.80 -16.10
C LYS A 250 9.89 13.94 -15.07
N ASP A 251 9.62 13.60 -13.82
CA ASP A 251 9.37 14.49 -12.70
C ASP A 251 10.63 14.96 -11.95
N LYS A 252 11.82 14.76 -12.51
CA LYS A 252 13.10 15.10 -11.85
C LYS A 252 13.11 16.51 -11.25
N LYS A 253 12.54 17.50 -11.96
CA LYS A 253 12.49 18.89 -11.48
C LYS A 253 11.67 18.99 -10.19
N TRP A 254 10.54 18.31 -10.12
CA TRP A 254 9.68 18.23 -8.94
C TRP A 254 10.43 17.58 -7.77
N MET A 255 11.00 16.40 -7.99
CA MET A 255 11.72 15.64 -6.98
C MET A 255 12.95 16.37 -6.42
N ASP A 256 13.65 17.18 -7.25
CA ASP A 256 14.76 18.00 -6.80
C ASP A 256 14.30 19.25 -6.00
N ALA A 257 13.12 19.79 -6.30
CA ALA A 257 12.50 20.88 -5.55
C ALA A 257 12.01 20.38 -4.19
N ARG A 258 11.22 19.28 -4.16
CA ARG A 258 10.66 18.68 -2.95
C ARG A 258 11.69 18.48 -1.82
N LYS A 259 12.93 18.08 -2.17
CA LYS A 259 14.00 17.87 -1.17
C LYS A 259 14.44 19.14 -0.45
N LYS A 260 14.11 20.31 -0.95
CA LYS A 260 14.56 21.62 -0.43
C LYS A 260 13.43 22.39 0.23
N ASP A 261 12.20 22.03 -0.10
CA ASP A 261 11.02 22.77 0.34
C ASP A 261 10.60 22.32 1.74
N SER A 262 10.07 23.25 2.50
CA SER A 262 9.48 22.99 3.81
C SER A 262 8.01 23.38 3.77
N PHE A 263 7.12 22.39 3.97
CA PHE A 263 5.67 22.64 4.01
C PHE A 263 5.29 23.70 5.04
N GLU A 264 6.09 23.92 6.06
CA GLU A 264 5.79 24.86 7.15
C GLU A 264 5.57 26.27 6.61
N ASN A 265 6.38 26.68 5.63
CA ASN A 265 6.37 28.02 5.05
C ASN A 265 5.67 28.09 3.68
N GLU A 266 5.06 27.01 3.23
CA GLU A 266 4.42 26.90 1.93
C GLU A 266 2.89 26.93 2.04
N ALA A 267 2.24 27.46 1.01
CA ALA A 267 0.80 27.31 0.90
C ALA A 267 0.45 25.86 0.55
N VAL A 268 -0.27 25.18 1.41
CA VAL A 268 -0.71 23.80 1.20
C VAL A 268 -2.24 23.74 1.24
N SER A 269 -2.84 23.47 0.08
CA SER A 269 -4.27 23.26 -0.11
C SER A 269 -4.46 21.92 -0.81
N ILE A 270 -5.11 20.98 -0.11
CA ILE A 270 -5.23 19.58 -0.49
C ILE A 270 -6.64 19.31 -1.00
N TYR A 271 -6.74 18.62 -2.12
CA TYR A 271 -7.97 18.08 -2.66
C TYR A 271 -8.01 16.58 -2.42
N GLU A 272 -8.84 16.12 -1.48
CA GLU A 272 -8.99 14.69 -1.15
C GLU A 272 -9.91 14.04 -2.18
N VAL A 273 -9.48 12.91 -2.76
CA VAL A 273 -10.12 12.30 -3.92
C VAL A 273 -10.23 10.77 -3.77
N HIS A 274 -11.41 10.24 -4.00
CA HIS A 274 -11.64 8.83 -4.29
C HIS A 274 -11.72 8.63 -5.81
N LEU A 275 -10.69 8.01 -6.40
CA LEU A 275 -10.53 7.92 -7.86
C LEU A 275 -11.73 7.24 -8.54
N GLY A 276 -12.28 6.17 -7.93
CA GLY A 276 -13.35 5.38 -8.49
C GLY A 276 -14.72 6.07 -8.56
N SER A 277 -14.89 7.20 -7.86
CA SER A 277 -16.17 7.93 -7.85
C SER A 277 -16.02 9.43 -8.14
N TRP A 278 -14.79 9.91 -8.32
CA TRP A 278 -14.60 11.29 -8.80
C TRP A 278 -15.23 11.47 -10.18
N MET A 279 -15.01 10.50 -11.08
CA MET A 279 -15.65 10.42 -12.39
C MET A 279 -15.72 8.95 -12.82
N LYS A 280 -16.90 8.50 -13.28
CA LYS A 280 -17.12 7.15 -13.84
C LYS A 280 -17.47 7.25 -15.30
N LYS A 281 -17.20 6.18 -16.05
CA LYS A 281 -17.65 6.04 -17.44
C LYS A 281 -19.15 5.76 -17.49
N GLU A 282 -19.82 6.25 -18.53
CA GLU A 282 -21.22 5.90 -18.80
C GLU A 282 -21.26 4.49 -19.40
N TRP A 283 -21.90 3.57 -18.68
CA TRP A 283 -22.14 2.23 -19.19
C TRP A 283 -23.45 2.16 -19.94
N ASP A 284 -23.43 1.61 -21.15
CA ASP A 284 -24.57 1.45 -22.05
C ASP A 284 -25.54 0.31 -21.65
N GLY A 285 -25.18 -0.49 -20.64
CA GLY A 285 -25.96 -1.64 -20.17
C GLY A 285 -25.75 -2.91 -20.98
N GLU A 286 -24.81 -2.93 -21.95
CA GLU A 286 -24.54 -4.09 -22.77
C GLU A 286 -23.35 -4.92 -22.26
N GLY A 287 -23.57 -6.23 -22.08
CA GLY A 287 -22.56 -7.18 -21.63
C GLY A 287 -22.28 -7.13 -20.13
N GLU A 288 -21.17 -7.71 -19.70
CA GLU A 288 -20.70 -7.67 -18.31
C GLU A 288 -20.05 -6.31 -18.00
N LEU A 289 -20.34 -5.77 -16.83
CA LEU A 289 -19.69 -4.55 -16.33
C LEU A 289 -18.29 -4.91 -15.79
N THR A 290 -17.27 -4.56 -16.54
CA THR A 290 -15.86 -4.73 -16.20
C THR A 290 -15.27 -3.40 -15.71
N CYS A 291 -14.11 -3.43 -15.02
CA CYS A 291 -13.50 -2.21 -14.50
C CYS A 291 -13.17 -1.19 -15.59
N ASP A 292 -12.74 -1.62 -16.76
CA ASP A 292 -12.44 -0.76 -17.91
C ASP A 292 -13.67 -0.07 -18.51
N LYS A 293 -14.86 -0.63 -18.30
CA LYS A 293 -16.16 -0.01 -18.67
C LYS A 293 -16.72 0.90 -17.57
N GLU A 294 -16.43 0.59 -16.32
CA GLU A 294 -16.93 1.34 -15.16
C GLU A 294 -16.07 2.53 -14.83
N PHE A 295 -14.74 2.32 -14.80
CA PHE A 295 -13.79 3.32 -14.31
C PHE A 295 -12.94 3.92 -15.43
N TYR A 296 -12.55 5.17 -15.23
CA TYR A 296 -11.42 5.73 -15.94
C TYR A 296 -10.12 5.12 -15.39
N ASN A 297 -9.19 4.76 -16.27
CA ASN A 297 -7.90 4.27 -15.84
C ASN A 297 -6.98 5.41 -15.37
N TYR A 298 -5.87 5.07 -14.72
CA TYR A 298 -4.91 6.06 -14.21
C TYR A 298 -4.40 7.03 -15.28
N ARG A 299 -4.18 6.57 -16.51
CA ARG A 299 -3.72 7.43 -17.62
C ARG A 299 -4.80 8.38 -18.10
N GLU A 300 -6.04 7.96 -18.12
CA GLU A 300 -7.19 8.78 -18.48
C GLU A 300 -7.49 9.82 -17.40
N LEU A 301 -7.41 9.42 -16.11
CA LEU A 301 -7.66 10.29 -14.97
C LEU A 301 -6.58 11.39 -14.82
N ALA A 302 -5.32 11.07 -15.09
CA ALA A 302 -4.22 11.99 -14.86
C ALA A 302 -4.41 13.39 -15.47
N PRO A 303 -4.68 13.57 -16.76
CA PRO A 303 -4.93 14.88 -17.34
C PRO A 303 -6.23 15.53 -16.84
N LEU A 304 -7.31 14.74 -16.66
CA LEU A 304 -8.60 15.26 -16.22
C LEU A 304 -8.50 15.85 -14.80
N LEU A 305 -7.90 15.11 -13.88
CA LEU A 305 -7.72 15.55 -12.51
C LEU A 305 -6.72 16.70 -12.41
N ALA A 306 -5.61 16.64 -13.15
CA ALA A 306 -4.62 17.72 -13.16
C ALA A 306 -5.22 19.05 -13.65
N ASP A 307 -5.98 19.05 -14.73
CA ASP A 307 -6.65 20.24 -15.25
C ASP A 307 -7.66 20.81 -14.26
N TYR A 308 -8.42 19.94 -13.59
CA TYR A 308 -9.39 20.36 -12.58
C TYR A 308 -8.71 20.96 -11.35
N VAL A 309 -7.71 20.28 -10.78
CA VAL A 309 -6.95 20.72 -9.62
C VAL A 309 -6.27 22.08 -9.88
N LYS A 310 -5.69 22.27 -11.06
CA LYS A 310 -5.12 23.56 -11.48
C LYS A 310 -6.18 24.64 -11.62
N LYS A 311 -7.31 24.35 -12.24
CA LYS A 311 -8.45 25.28 -12.35
C LYS A 311 -8.96 25.72 -10.98
N MET A 312 -8.92 24.82 -9.99
CA MET A 312 -9.36 25.08 -8.63
C MET A 312 -8.27 25.62 -7.72
N HIS A 313 -7.04 25.76 -8.22
CA HIS A 313 -5.87 26.25 -7.49
C HIS A 313 -5.52 25.42 -6.24
N TYR A 314 -5.74 24.09 -6.24
CA TYR A 314 -5.19 23.22 -5.22
C TYR A 314 -3.71 22.94 -5.49
N THR A 315 -2.93 22.72 -4.43
CA THR A 315 -1.49 22.44 -4.53
C THR A 315 -1.18 20.94 -4.55
N HIS A 316 -2.01 20.15 -3.88
CA HIS A 316 -1.84 18.72 -3.75
C HIS A 316 -3.17 18.00 -3.94
N VAL A 317 -3.08 16.74 -4.32
CA VAL A 317 -4.16 15.77 -4.19
C VAL A 317 -3.81 14.78 -3.09
N GLU A 318 -4.80 14.39 -2.28
CA GLU A 318 -4.72 13.26 -1.36
C GLU A 318 -5.64 12.17 -1.88
N LEU A 319 -5.05 11.04 -2.25
CA LEU A 319 -5.80 9.91 -2.79
C LEU A 319 -6.24 9.01 -1.64
N MET A 320 -7.54 8.81 -1.48
CA MET A 320 -8.07 7.73 -0.63
C MET A 320 -7.41 6.40 -1.02
N PRO A 321 -7.38 5.37 -0.14
CA PRO A 321 -6.47 4.25 -0.32
C PRO A 321 -6.51 3.63 -1.71
N VAL A 322 -5.34 3.58 -2.35
CA VAL A 322 -5.13 3.00 -3.70
C VAL A 322 -4.44 1.64 -3.66
N MET A 323 -4.16 1.11 -2.48
CA MET A 323 -3.68 -0.26 -2.29
C MET A 323 -4.79 -1.24 -2.67
N GLU A 324 -4.41 -2.45 -3.12
CA GLU A 324 -5.40 -3.43 -3.56
C GLU A 324 -6.31 -3.89 -2.41
N HIS A 325 -7.59 -3.97 -2.69
CA HIS A 325 -8.64 -4.31 -1.73
C HIS A 325 -9.81 -5.03 -2.43
N PRO A 326 -10.49 -5.99 -1.77
CA PRO A 326 -11.54 -6.77 -2.43
C PRO A 326 -12.87 -6.02 -2.53
N LEU A 327 -13.17 -5.12 -1.58
CA LEU A 327 -14.49 -4.54 -1.37
C LEU A 327 -14.53 -3.05 -1.71
N ASP A 328 -15.29 -2.66 -2.74
CA ASP A 328 -15.44 -1.25 -3.14
C ASP A 328 -16.04 -0.39 -2.03
N GLU A 329 -17.01 -0.93 -1.29
CA GLU A 329 -17.68 -0.26 -0.17
C GLU A 329 -16.75 0.01 1.02
N SER A 330 -15.55 -0.55 1.04
CA SER A 330 -14.51 -0.20 2.01
C SER A 330 -13.75 1.08 1.66
N TRP A 331 -13.98 1.65 0.46
CA TRP A 331 -13.26 2.82 -0.08
C TRP A 331 -11.74 2.64 -0.12
N GLY A 332 -11.28 1.38 -0.06
CA GLY A 332 -9.87 1.01 0.02
C GLY A 332 -9.33 0.84 1.44
N TYR A 333 -10.11 1.05 2.50
CA TYR A 333 -9.62 0.89 3.89
C TYR A 333 -9.52 -0.57 4.38
N GLN A 334 -9.93 -1.56 3.57
CA GLN A 334 -9.72 -2.99 3.85
C GLN A 334 -8.68 -3.59 2.90
N VAL A 335 -7.43 -3.20 3.09
CA VAL A 335 -6.31 -3.56 2.22
C VAL A 335 -5.94 -5.03 2.38
N THR A 336 -5.85 -5.76 1.26
CA THR A 336 -5.34 -7.15 1.22
C THR A 336 -3.90 -7.22 0.75
N ASP A 337 -3.50 -6.37 -0.21
CA ASP A 337 -2.18 -6.43 -0.85
C ASP A 337 -1.51 -5.05 -0.76
N TYR A 338 -0.66 -4.90 0.24
CA TYR A 338 -0.12 -3.59 0.68
C TYR A 338 0.89 -2.97 -0.28
N TYR A 339 1.53 -3.77 -1.13
CA TYR A 339 2.50 -3.30 -2.12
C TYR A 339 1.92 -3.21 -3.53
N ALA A 340 0.69 -3.68 -3.74
CA ALA A 340 0.00 -3.59 -5.00
C ALA A 340 -0.87 -2.33 -5.07
N VAL A 341 -0.75 -1.59 -6.17
CA VAL A 341 -1.75 -0.59 -6.52
C VAL A 341 -3.00 -1.29 -7.05
N THR A 342 -4.20 -0.80 -6.71
CA THR A 342 -5.44 -1.46 -7.15
C THR A 342 -5.52 -1.56 -8.67
N SER A 343 -5.81 -2.75 -9.14
CA SER A 343 -5.97 -3.09 -10.55
C SER A 343 -7.20 -2.47 -11.21
N ARG A 344 -8.16 -1.97 -10.40
CA ARG A 344 -9.40 -1.32 -10.88
C ARG A 344 -9.17 -0.23 -11.90
N TYR A 345 -8.07 0.50 -11.75
CA TYR A 345 -7.76 1.68 -12.57
C TYR A 345 -6.54 1.47 -13.47
N GLY A 346 -6.04 0.24 -13.59
CA GLY A 346 -4.93 -0.11 -14.47
C GLY A 346 -3.70 -0.70 -13.77
N SER A 347 -2.58 -0.67 -14.46
CA SER A 347 -1.34 -1.29 -14.03
C SER A 347 -0.51 -0.40 -13.10
N PRO A 348 0.49 -0.96 -12.38
CA PRO A 348 1.49 -0.19 -11.64
C PRO A 348 2.19 0.89 -12.47
N GLU A 349 2.51 0.61 -13.76
CA GLU A 349 3.14 1.57 -14.65
C GLU A 349 2.16 2.72 -15.00
N ASP A 350 0.86 2.45 -15.09
CA ASP A 350 -0.15 3.49 -15.31
C ASP A 350 -0.29 4.42 -14.12
N PHE A 351 -0.18 3.88 -12.90
CA PHE A 351 -0.17 4.70 -11.68
C PHE A 351 1.11 5.53 -11.55
N MET A 352 2.28 4.99 -11.94
CA MET A 352 3.51 5.79 -12.05
C MET A 352 3.33 6.95 -13.04
N TYR A 353 2.71 6.68 -14.19
CA TYR A 353 2.38 7.74 -15.15
C TYR A 353 1.44 8.79 -14.56
N PHE A 354 0.45 8.38 -13.78
CA PHE A 354 -0.49 9.29 -13.12
C PHE A 354 0.25 10.27 -12.21
N ILE A 355 1.11 9.79 -11.32
CA ILE A 355 1.90 10.65 -10.42
C ILE A 355 2.89 11.52 -11.21
N ASP A 356 3.62 10.93 -12.15
CA ASP A 356 4.57 11.66 -13.01
C ASP A 356 3.89 12.82 -13.76
N HIS A 357 2.66 12.58 -14.26
CA HIS A 357 1.88 13.62 -14.94
C HIS A 357 1.49 14.75 -13.99
N LEU A 358 1.00 14.45 -12.80
CA LEU A 358 0.63 15.44 -11.78
C LEU A 358 1.84 16.29 -11.36
N HIS A 359 2.99 15.67 -11.13
CA HIS A 359 4.24 16.37 -10.83
C HIS A 359 4.68 17.32 -11.95
N GLN A 360 4.57 16.90 -13.21
CA GLN A 360 4.85 17.78 -14.36
C GLN A 360 3.89 18.96 -14.44
N GLN A 361 2.69 18.84 -13.87
CA GLN A 361 1.73 19.95 -13.76
C GLN A 361 1.91 20.79 -12.50
N GLY A 362 2.87 20.46 -11.62
CA GLY A 362 3.13 21.18 -10.37
C GLY A 362 2.19 20.82 -9.24
N ILE A 363 1.65 19.61 -9.23
CA ILE A 363 0.71 19.09 -8.23
C ILE A 363 1.37 17.96 -7.46
N GLY A 364 1.42 18.07 -6.13
CA GLY A 364 1.88 16.99 -5.26
C GLY A 364 0.83 15.91 -5.04
N VAL A 365 1.28 14.70 -4.67
CA VAL A 365 0.42 13.53 -4.45
C VAL A 365 0.68 12.92 -3.08
N ILE A 366 -0.34 12.93 -2.23
CA ILE A 366 -0.36 12.27 -0.92
C ILE A 366 -1.18 10.98 -1.06
N LEU A 367 -0.71 9.90 -0.45
CA LEU A 367 -1.44 8.63 -0.42
C LEU A 367 -1.98 8.35 0.96
N ASP A 368 -3.24 7.98 1.04
CA ASP A 368 -3.84 7.46 2.25
C ASP A 368 -3.39 6.00 2.48
N TRP A 369 -2.88 5.70 3.68
CA TRP A 369 -2.25 4.44 4.03
C TRP A 369 -2.82 3.87 5.33
N VAL A 370 -3.13 2.58 5.34
CA VAL A 370 -3.89 1.91 6.40
C VAL A 370 -3.02 0.88 7.15
N PRO A 371 -2.09 1.28 8.03
CA PRO A 371 -1.25 0.34 8.79
C PRO A 371 -1.88 -0.15 10.09
N ALA A 372 -3.07 0.36 10.43
CA ALA A 372 -3.71 0.05 11.71
C ALA A 372 -4.34 -1.34 11.75
N HIS A 373 -4.84 -1.81 10.61
CA HIS A 373 -5.58 -3.07 10.54
C HIS A 373 -5.61 -3.64 9.12
N PHE A 374 -6.06 -4.90 8.99
CA PHE A 374 -6.29 -5.57 7.71
C PHE A 374 -7.49 -6.52 7.80
N PRO A 375 -8.15 -6.84 6.66
CA PRO A 375 -9.35 -7.68 6.64
C PRO A 375 -9.01 -9.16 6.91
N LYS A 376 -10.06 -9.96 7.16
CA LYS A 376 -9.96 -11.41 7.45
C LYS A 376 -10.02 -12.28 6.20
N ASP A 377 -9.83 -11.70 5.02
CA ASP A 377 -9.87 -12.42 3.74
C ASP A 377 -8.86 -13.58 3.72
N GLU A 378 -9.32 -14.76 3.32
CA GLU A 378 -8.53 -15.99 3.38
C GLU A 378 -7.30 -15.96 2.48
N ASN A 379 -7.35 -15.23 1.38
CA ASN A 379 -6.24 -15.07 0.44
C ASN A 379 -5.19 -14.04 0.91
N GLY A 380 -5.54 -13.14 1.82
CA GLY A 380 -4.67 -12.08 2.34
C GLY A 380 -3.79 -12.51 3.52
N LEU A 381 -3.44 -11.53 4.37
CA LEU A 381 -2.48 -11.70 5.46
C LEU A 381 -3.01 -12.51 6.66
N ALA A 382 -4.35 -12.60 6.82
CA ALA A 382 -4.98 -13.30 7.95
C ALA A 382 -4.54 -14.75 8.00
N ARG A 383 -4.00 -15.18 9.14
CA ARG A 383 -3.50 -16.57 9.33
C ARG A 383 -2.59 -17.03 8.20
N PHE A 384 -1.65 -16.19 7.77
CA PHE A 384 -0.92 -16.34 6.52
C PHE A 384 -0.26 -17.70 6.34
N ASP A 385 0.46 -18.20 7.35
CA ASP A 385 1.08 -19.53 7.36
C ASP A 385 0.33 -20.54 8.24
N GLY A 386 -0.97 -20.31 8.46
CA GLY A 386 -1.83 -21.10 9.36
C GLY A 386 -1.77 -20.65 10.82
N THR A 387 -0.85 -19.75 11.15
CA THR A 387 -0.71 -19.14 12.48
C THR A 387 -1.05 -17.65 12.45
N CYS A 388 -1.12 -16.98 13.61
CA CYS A 388 -1.17 -15.52 13.68
C CYS A 388 0.21 -14.94 13.35
N LEU A 389 0.55 -14.87 12.05
CA LEU A 389 1.86 -14.44 11.59
C LEU A 389 1.99 -12.92 11.62
N TYR A 390 1.01 -12.21 11.05
CA TYR A 390 0.97 -10.75 10.99
C TYR A 390 0.18 -10.14 12.14
N GLU A 391 -0.81 -10.83 12.67
CA GLU A 391 -1.68 -10.41 13.76
C GLU A 391 -1.26 -10.98 15.12
N HIS A 392 -1.82 -10.42 16.21
CA HIS A 392 -1.68 -10.99 17.54
C HIS A 392 -2.53 -12.27 17.71
N LEU A 393 -2.01 -13.22 18.49
CA LEU A 393 -2.72 -14.47 18.81
C LEU A 393 -3.94 -14.24 19.72
N ASP A 394 -3.82 -13.34 20.70
CA ASP A 394 -4.93 -12.97 21.60
C ASP A 394 -5.87 -12.00 20.86
N PRO A 395 -7.13 -12.36 20.59
CA PRO A 395 -8.06 -11.49 19.87
C PRO A 395 -8.34 -10.17 20.57
N ARG A 396 -8.11 -10.08 21.90
CA ARG A 396 -8.22 -8.81 22.63
C ARG A 396 -7.13 -7.80 22.23
N GLN A 397 -6.02 -8.27 21.67
CA GLN A 397 -4.97 -7.43 21.07
C GLN A 397 -5.00 -7.47 19.54
N GLY A 398 -5.46 -8.58 18.96
CA GLY A 398 -5.38 -8.88 17.54
C GLY A 398 -6.61 -8.55 16.71
N GLU A 399 -7.71 -8.05 17.30
CA GLU A 399 -8.94 -7.75 16.56
C GLU A 399 -9.55 -6.39 16.93
N HIS A 400 -10.13 -5.75 15.91
CA HIS A 400 -11.08 -4.64 16.06
C HIS A 400 -12.50 -5.17 15.92
N PRO A 401 -13.26 -5.40 17.01
CA PRO A 401 -14.59 -6.00 16.95
C PRO A 401 -15.60 -5.20 16.12
N HIS A 402 -15.49 -3.86 16.15
CA HIS A 402 -16.41 -2.98 15.43
C HIS A 402 -16.19 -2.94 13.92
N TRP A 403 -14.93 -3.09 13.48
CA TRP A 403 -14.55 -3.06 12.06
C TRP A 403 -14.51 -4.47 11.45
N GLY A 404 -14.50 -5.52 12.29
CA GLY A 404 -14.35 -6.90 11.85
C GLY A 404 -12.97 -7.23 11.30
N THR A 405 -11.96 -6.39 11.57
CA THR A 405 -10.60 -6.49 11.05
C THR A 405 -9.61 -7.01 12.08
N LEU A 406 -8.42 -7.40 11.62
CA LEU A 406 -7.30 -7.83 12.45
C LEU A 406 -6.33 -6.68 12.71
N ILE A 407 -5.66 -6.71 13.86
CA ILE A 407 -4.63 -5.75 14.26
C ILE A 407 -3.25 -6.38 14.10
N TYR A 408 -2.31 -5.65 13.49
CA TYR A 408 -0.94 -6.10 13.34
C TYR A 408 -0.25 -6.34 14.68
N ASN A 409 0.61 -7.34 14.73
CA ASN A 409 1.56 -7.56 15.82
C ASN A 409 2.78 -6.64 15.64
N TYR A 410 2.65 -5.40 16.06
CA TYR A 410 3.66 -4.34 15.88
C TYR A 410 4.99 -4.66 16.58
N GLY A 411 4.96 -5.50 17.63
CA GLY A 411 6.15 -5.94 18.36
C GLY A 411 6.98 -7.01 17.64
N ARG A 412 6.44 -7.61 16.55
CA ARG A 412 7.19 -8.58 15.76
C ARG A 412 8.10 -7.87 14.77
N PRO A 413 9.44 -8.07 14.83
CA PRO A 413 10.38 -7.32 13.99
C PRO A 413 10.09 -7.41 12.48
N GLN A 414 9.68 -8.56 11.97
CA GLN A 414 9.36 -8.75 10.57
C GLN A 414 8.08 -8.03 10.15
N VAL A 415 7.09 -7.92 11.05
CA VAL A 415 5.85 -7.17 10.81
C VAL A 415 6.12 -5.67 10.84
N ALA A 416 6.89 -5.18 11.82
CA ALA A 416 7.34 -3.79 11.85
C ALA A 416 8.14 -3.44 10.59
N ASN A 417 9.05 -4.33 10.16
CA ASN A 417 9.80 -4.17 8.91
C ASN A 417 8.88 -4.11 7.68
N PHE A 418 7.86 -4.98 7.60
CA PHE A 418 6.88 -4.98 6.52
C PHE A 418 6.18 -3.63 6.39
N LEU A 419 5.69 -3.07 7.50
CA LEU A 419 4.97 -1.80 7.51
C LEU A 419 5.90 -0.61 7.21
N ILE A 420 7.09 -0.53 7.83
CA ILE A 420 8.05 0.55 7.55
C ILE A 420 8.50 0.52 6.09
N ALA A 421 8.87 -0.66 5.58
CA ALA A 421 9.28 -0.81 4.19
C ALA A 421 8.14 -0.45 3.21
N ASN A 422 6.89 -0.74 3.57
CA ASN A 422 5.73 -0.41 2.76
C ASN A 422 5.52 1.11 2.63
N ALA A 423 5.59 1.86 3.73
CA ALA A 423 5.52 3.32 3.68
C ALA A 423 6.64 3.91 2.79
N LEU A 424 7.87 3.40 2.91
CA LEU A 424 9.00 3.83 2.09
C LEU A 424 8.83 3.45 0.61
N PHE A 425 8.23 2.29 0.33
CA PHE A 425 7.97 1.80 -1.02
C PHE A 425 7.13 2.79 -1.83
N TRP A 426 6.03 3.29 -1.28
CA TRP A 426 5.16 4.24 -1.96
C TRP A 426 5.88 5.56 -2.31
N VAL A 427 6.76 6.03 -1.44
CA VAL A 427 7.54 7.25 -1.71
C VAL A 427 8.71 7.00 -2.66
N LYS A 428 9.45 5.89 -2.48
CA LYS A 428 10.66 5.61 -3.28
C LYS A 428 10.35 5.05 -4.67
N ARG A 429 9.32 4.20 -4.78
CA ARG A 429 8.97 3.51 -6.03
C ARG A 429 7.97 4.32 -6.85
N TYR A 430 7.00 4.95 -6.21
CA TYR A 430 5.93 5.70 -6.88
C TYR A 430 6.08 7.23 -6.76
N HIS A 431 7.10 7.72 -6.10
CA HIS A 431 7.37 9.15 -5.91
C HIS A 431 6.29 9.92 -5.15
N ALA A 432 5.44 9.25 -4.36
CA ALA A 432 4.47 9.94 -3.51
C ALA A 432 5.12 11.04 -2.66
N ASP A 433 4.47 12.20 -2.51
CA ASP A 433 4.99 13.34 -1.77
C ASP A 433 4.66 13.29 -0.29
N GLY A 434 3.70 12.47 0.06
CA GLY A 434 3.34 12.23 1.46
C GLY A 434 2.53 10.96 1.64
N ILE A 435 2.48 10.52 2.89
CA ILE A 435 1.66 9.42 3.38
C ILE A 435 0.76 9.97 4.48
N ARG A 436 -0.56 9.89 4.30
CA ARG A 436 -1.53 10.10 5.38
C ARG A 436 -1.79 8.75 6.04
N MET A 437 -1.50 8.65 7.31
CA MET A 437 -1.71 7.44 8.09
C MET A 437 -3.08 7.44 8.73
N ASP A 438 -3.90 6.49 8.32
CA ASP A 438 -5.26 6.25 8.81
C ASP A 438 -5.28 5.73 10.25
N ALA A 439 -6.26 6.19 11.03
CA ALA A 439 -6.64 5.64 12.32
C ALA A 439 -5.50 5.47 13.34
N VAL A 440 -4.57 6.43 13.42
CA VAL A 440 -3.43 6.36 14.35
C VAL A 440 -3.87 6.18 15.81
N ALA A 441 -4.99 6.78 16.22
CA ALA A 441 -5.57 6.58 17.55
C ALA A 441 -5.84 5.10 17.86
N SER A 442 -6.30 4.33 16.89
CA SER A 442 -6.57 2.89 17.06
C SER A 442 -5.30 2.06 17.28
N MET A 443 -4.16 2.58 16.82
CA MET A 443 -2.85 1.97 17.05
C MET A 443 -2.31 2.31 18.45
N LEU A 444 -2.51 3.55 18.89
CA LEU A 444 -1.95 4.07 20.17
C LEU A 444 -2.62 3.47 21.41
N TYR A 445 -3.91 3.09 21.33
CA TYR A 445 -4.70 2.66 22.46
C TYR A 445 -5.20 1.22 22.32
N LEU A 446 -4.81 0.37 23.29
CA LEU A 446 -5.21 -1.05 23.35
C LEU A 446 -6.71 -1.26 23.55
N ASP A 447 -7.39 -0.28 24.15
CA ASP A 447 -8.83 -0.27 24.42
C ASP A 447 -9.65 0.49 23.38
N TYR A 448 -9.04 0.96 22.29
CA TYR A 448 -9.73 1.72 21.25
C TYR A 448 -10.93 0.96 20.68
N GLY A 449 -12.14 1.54 20.85
CA GLY A 449 -13.38 0.92 20.40
C GLY A 449 -13.78 -0.38 21.11
N LYS A 450 -13.15 -0.74 22.23
CA LYS A 450 -13.39 -1.97 22.99
C LYS A 450 -14.06 -1.67 24.33
N LYS A 451 -14.80 -2.67 24.85
CA LYS A 451 -15.44 -2.63 26.17
C LYS A 451 -14.51 -3.21 27.22
N ASP A 452 -14.88 -3.00 28.49
CA ASP A 452 -14.20 -3.66 29.61
C ASP A 452 -14.17 -5.17 29.42
N GLY A 453 -12.96 -5.76 29.53
CA GLY A 453 -12.73 -7.18 29.32
C GLY A 453 -12.42 -7.59 27.86
N GLU A 454 -12.61 -6.68 26.90
CA GLU A 454 -12.30 -6.92 25.48
C GLU A 454 -10.88 -6.50 25.08
N TRP A 455 -10.08 -6.00 26.01
CA TRP A 455 -8.70 -5.59 25.80
C TRP A 455 -7.78 -6.03 26.95
N VAL A 456 -6.48 -5.94 26.72
CA VAL A 456 -5.45 -6.32 27.70
C VAL A 456 -4.52 -5.12 27.92
N ALA A 457 -4.33 -4.75 29.18
CA ALA A 457 -3.42 -3.68 29.57
C ALA A 457 -1.96 -4.02 29.20
N ASN A 458 -1.15 -2.99 28.94
CA ASN A 458 0.28 -3.14 28.73
C ASN A 458 1.00 -3.58 30.03
N MET A 459 2.31 -3.80 29.95
CA MET A 459 3.13 -4.28 31.08
C MET A 459 3.14 -3.34 32.30
N TYR A 460 2.71 -2.10 32.14
CA TYR A 460 2.60 -1.09 33.20
C TYR A 460 1.18 -0.95 33.74
N GLY A 461 0.22 -1.71 33.20
CA GLY A 461 -1.18 -1.68 33.61
C GLY A 461 -2.01 -0.55 32.98
N SER A 462 -1.51 0.11 31.94
CA SER A 462 -2.20 1.15 31.22
C SER A 462 -2.68 0.71 29.83
N ASN A 463 -3.37 1.58 29.11
CA ASN A 463 -3.99 1.29 27.82
C ASN A 463 -3.15 1.71 26.60
N GLU A 464 -1.98 2.31 26.78
CA GLU A 464 -1.11 2.65 25.66
C GLU A 464 -0.51 1.38 25.02
N ASN A 465 -0.53 1.31 23.71
CA ASN A 465 0.12 0.26 22.93
C ASN A 465 1.60 0.61 22.72
N LEU A 466 2.45 0.13 23.61
CA LEU A 466 3.88 0.44 23.60
C LEU A 466 4.58 0.00 22.33
N GLU A 467 4.18 -1.13 21.75
CA GLU A 467 4.75 -1.68 20.52
C GLU A 467 4.40 -0.80 19.30
N ALA A 468 3.16 -0.32 19.22
CA ALA A 468 2.75 0.62 18.18
C ALA A 468 3.44 1.98 18.32
N ILE A 469 3.59 2.50 19.55
CA ILE A 469 4.29 3.76 19.80
C ILE A 469 5.76 3.67 19.34
N GLU A 470 6.42 2.56 19.64
CA GLU A 470 7.80 2.32 19.18
C GLU A 470 7.88 2.20 17.67
N LEU A 471 6.95 1.47 17.03
CA LEU A 471 6.85 1.39 15.56
C LEU A 471 6.71 2.79 14.94
N LEU A 472 5.79 3.63 15.46
CA LEU A 472 5.53 4.96 14.91
C LEU A 472 6.76 5.87 15.01
N LYS A 473 7.47 5.85 16.14
CA LYS A 473 8.73 6.59 16.33
C LYS A 473 9.81 6.13 15.37
N ASN A 474 10.01 4.82 15.25
CA ASN A 474 10.99 4.24 14.33
C ASN A 474 10.64 4.56 12.87
N LEU A 475 9.36 4.40 12.49
CA LEU A 475 8.88 4.76 11.16
C LEU A 475 9.19 6.22 10.83
N SER A 476 8.84 7.16 11.71
CA SER A 476 9.03 8.59 11.45
C SER A 476 10.50 8.98 11.29
N GLU A 477 11.38 8.45 12.11
CA GLU A 477 12.83 8.71 12.02
C GLU A 477 13.44 8.13 10.72
N ILE A 478 13.05 6.89 10.38
CA ILE A 478 13.50 6.22 9.16
C ILE A 478 12.94 6.93 7.92
N PHE A 479 11.65 7.28 7.96
CA PHE A 479 10.97 7.96 6.84
C PHE A 479 11.64 9.31 6.53
N LYS A 480 11.92 10.13 7.52
CA LYS A 480 12.63 11.42 7.35
C LYS A 480 14.03 11.25 6.76
N LYS A 481 14.74 10.23 7.20
CA LYS A 481 16.08 9.92 6.69
C LYS A 481 16.07 9.43 5.25
N GLU A 482 15.17 8.51 4.94
CA GLU A 482 15.15 7.76 3.67
C GLU A 482 14.34 8.46 2.56
N CYS A 483 13.40 9.34 2.95
CA CYS A 483 12.46 10.02 2.05
C CYS A 483 12.49 11.54 2.27
N PRO A 484 13.64 12.23 2.08
CA PRO A 484 13.75 13.66 2.36
C PRO A 484 12.77 14.48 1.53
N GLY A 485 12.01 15.35 2.20
CA GLY A 485 11.00 16.23 1.61
C GLY A 485 9.63 15.59 1.41
N ALA A 486 9.46 14.28 1.66
CA ALA A 486 8.14 13.67 1.75
C ALA A 486 7.54 13.85 3.15
N TRP A 487 6.21 13.87 3.25
CA TRP A 487 5.49 14.15 4.48
C TRP A 487 4.86 12.89 5.09
N LEU A 488 4.91 12.79 6.41
CA LEU A 488 4.18 11.80 7.17
C LEU A 488 3.08 12.52 7.98
N ILE A 489 1.82 12.25 7.64
CA ILE A 489 0.64 12.94 8.18
C ILE A 489 -0.15 11.97 9.04
N ALA A 490 -0.56 12.38 10.24
CA ALA A 490 -1.36 11.53 11.13
C ALA A 490 -2.84 11.92 11.10
N GLU A 491 -3.71 10.92 10.91
CA GLU A 491 -5.09 11.03 11.36
C GLU A 491 -5.18 10.48 12.80
N GLU A 492 -5.11 11.38 13.76
CA GLU A 492 -5.17 11.08 15.19
C GLU A 492 -6.26 11.95 15.82
N SER A 493 -7.34 11.33 16.25
CA SER A 493 -8.58 11.99 16.70
C SER A 493 -8.68 12.22 18.21
N THR A 494 -7.68 11.78 18.99
CA THR A 494 -7.68 11.91 20.45
C THR A 494 -6.82 13.09 20.93
N ALA A 495 -6.67 13.23 22.23
CA ALA A 495 -5.81 14.21 22.87
C ALA A 495 -4.37 13.70 23.09
N TRP A 496 -3.90 12.72 22.28
CA TRP A 496 -2.52 12.27 22.37
C TRP A 496 -1.55 13.42 22.11
N PRO A 497 -0.60 13.69 23.04
CA PRO A 497 0.27 14.84 22.93
C PRO A 497 1.46 14.59 22.01
N GLN A 498 2.04 15.67 21.46
CA GLN A 498 3.31 15.65 20.74
C GLN A 498 3.35 14.69 19.52
N VAL A 499 2.23 14.59 18.79
CA VAL A 499 2.16 13.79 17.55
C VAL A 499 3.15 14.30 16.52
N THR A 500 3.26 15.63 16.37
CA THR A 500 4.14 16.28 15.38
C THR A 500 5.49 16.73 15.95
N THR A 501 5.76 16.46 17.23
CA THR A 501 7.08 16.66 17.84
C THR A 501 8.02 15.52 17.42
N ARG A 502 9.30 15.82 17.24
CA ARG A 502 10.32 14.82 16.85
C ARG A 502 10.37 13.67 17.84
N ALA A 503 10.62 12.44 17.32
CA ALA A 503 10.75 11.26 18.18
C ALA A 503 11.91 11.39 19.16
N SER A 504 13.02 12.03 18.77
CA SER A 504 14.17 12.35 19.63
C SER A 504 13.85 13.31 20.78
N GLU A 505 12.74 14.05 20.70
CA GLU A 505 12.24 14.98 21.72
C GLU A 505 11.06 14.40 22.52
N GLY A 506 10.74 13.12 22.29
CA GLY A 506 9.69 12.36 22.98
C GLY A 506 8.37 12.23 22.23
N GLY A 507 8.18 12.94 21.11
CA GLY A 507 6.98 12.86 20.28
C GLY A 507 6.91 11.62 19.38
N LEU A 508 5.91 11.55 18.51
CA LEU A 508 5.74 10.48 17.53
C LEU A 508 6.49 10.75 16.21
N GLY A 509 6.83 12.01 15.92
CA GLY A 509 7.64 12.40 14.78
C GLY A 509 6.92 12.64 13.47
N PHE A 510 5.60 12.70 13.43
CA PHE A 510 4.85 13.10 12.25
C PHE A 510 5.16 14.53 11.81
N ASP A 511 5.00 14.83 10.55
CA ASP A 511 5.18 16.18 10.03
C ASP A 511 3.94 17.03 10.26
N MET A 512 2.75 16.46 10.07
CA MET A 512 1.47 17.14 10.26
C MET A 512 0.44 16.21 10.88
N LYS A 513 -0.64 16.81 11.41
CA LYS A 513 -1.77 16.12 12.00
C LYS A 513 -3.10 16.72 11.52
N TRP A 514 -4.08 15.90 11.18
CA TRP A 514 -5.44 16.36 10.93
C TRP A 514 -6.06 16.96 12.21
N ASN A 515 -6.66 18.14 12.10
CA ASN A 515 -7.34 18.79 13.23
C ASN A 515 -8.81 18.35 13.31
N MET A 516 -9.04 17.15 13.84
CA MET A 516 -10.39 16.60 14.02
C MET A 516 -11.19 17.36 15.07
N GLY A 517 -10.54 17.93 16.10
CA GLY A 517 -11.19 18.74 17.12
C GLY A 517 -11.79 20.02 16.53
N TRP A 518 -10.99 20.76 15.74
CA TRP A 518 -11.49 21.93 15.01
C TRP A 518 -12.64 21.55 14.06
N MET A 519 -12.49 20.49 13.30
CA MET A 519 -13.50 20.01 12.35
C MET A 519 -14.86 19.78 13.04
N ASN A 520 -14.86 19.03 14.14
CA ASN A 520 -16.09 18.72 14.88
C ASN A 520 -16.77 19.97 15.44
N ASP A 521 -16.01 20.84 16.12
CA ASP A 521 -16.55 22.08 16.70
C ASP A 521 -17.06 23.04 15.62
N PHE A 522 -16.28 23.18 14.54
CA PHE A 522 -16.62 24.07 13.44
C PHE A 522 -17.89 23.64 12.70
N ILE A 523 -18.00 22.36 12.35
CA ILE A 523 -19.21 21.82 11.70
C ILE A 523 -20.42 21.94 12.62
N ALA A 524 -20.27 21.61 13.91
CA ALA A 524 -21.36 21.74 14.88
C ALA A 524 -21.85 23.19 15.03
N TYR A 525 -20.92 24.16 14.97
CA TYR A 525 -21.30 25.59 14.96
C TYR A 525 -22.05 25.94 13.67
N MET A 526 -21.53 25.56 12.51
CA MET A 526 -22.11 25.92 11.22
C MET A 526 -23.49 25.29 10.98
N GLN A 527 -23.74 24.10 11.51
CA GLN A 527 -25.06 23.43 11.49
C GLN A 527 -26.09 24.10 12.41
N THR A 528 -25.62 24.88 13.37
CA THR A 528 -26.50 25.53 14.32
C THR A 528 -27.32 26.63 13.63
N ASP A 529 -28.64 26.62 13.86
CA ASP A 529 -29.54 27.72 13.42
C ASP A 529 -28.98 29.08 13.91
N PRO A 530 -28.88 30.10 13.06
CA PRO A 530 -28.33 31.40 13.41
C PRO A 530 -28.89 32.02 14.70
N LEU A 531 -30.16 31.77 15.00
CA LEU A 531 -30.78 32.24 16.24
C LEU A 531 -30.16 31.69 17.54
N PHE A 532 -29.50 30.52 17.44
CA PHE A 532 -28.89 29.83 18.58
C PHE A 532 -27.37 29.90 18.59
N ARG A 533 -26.73 30.47 17.57
CA ARG A 533 -25.27 30.55 17.43
C ARG A 533 -24.59 31.32 18.55
N LYS A 534 -25.28 32.32 19.13
CA LYS A 534 -24.80 33.07 20.29
C LYS A 534 -24.30 32.15 21.41
N GLY A 535 -25.07 31.11 21.74
CA GLY A 535 -24.71 30.15 22.80
C GLY A 535 -23.57 29.18 22.45
N ARG A 536 -23.13 29.16 21.20
CA ARG A 536 -22.07 28.27 20.67
C ARG A 536 -20.88 29.00 20.10
N HIS A 537 -20.81 30.32 20.25
CA HIS A 537 -19.78 31.19 19.69
C HIS A 537 -18.35 30.72 20.05
N GLY A 538 -18.16 30.18 21.26
CA GLY A 538 -16.90 29.63 21.72
C GLY A 538 -16.35 28.47 20.88
N MET A 539 -17.19 27.74 20.14
CA MET A 539 -16.75 26.66 19.25
C MET A 539 -15.86 27.16 18.11
N LEU A 540 -16.03 28.41 17.67
CA LEU A 540 -15.18 29.03 16.65
C LEU A 540 -13.81 29.45 17.17
N THR A 541 -13.70 29.72 18.48
CA THR A 541 -12.50 30.30 19.09
C THR A 541 -11.69 29.28 19.88
N PHE A 542 -12.31 28.19 20.29
CA PHE A 542 -11.70 27.16 21.14
C PHE A 542 -10.44 26.52 20.51
N SER A 543 -10.47 26.29 19.19
CA SER A 543 -9.33 25.72 18.47
C SER A 543 -8.04 26.52 18.62
N MET A 544 -8.13 27.85 18.81
CA MET A 544 -6.94 28.68 19.00
C MET A 544 -6.22 28.46 20.33
N ILE A 545 -6.86 27.80 21.30
CA ILE A 545 -6.22 27.44 22.57
C ILE A 545 -5.12 26.39 22.35
N TYR A 546 -5.29 25.53 21.35
CA TYR A 546 -4.36 24.45 21.04
C TYR A 546 -3.76 24.51 19.63
N ALA A 547 -4.09 25.55 18.84
CA ALA A 547 -3.71 25.68 17.43
C ALA A 547 -2.19 25.50 17.16
N TYR A 548 -1.35 25.81 18.14
CA TYR A 548 0.11 25.74 18.04
C TYR A 548 0.72 24.58 18.83
N SER A 549 -0.11 23.69 19.40
CA SER A 549 0.37 22.49 20.08
C SER A 549 0.87 21.42 19.13
N GLU A 550 0.36 21.43 17.90
CA GLU A 550 0.71 20.51 16.81
C GLU A 550 0.72 21.26 15.47
N LYS A 551 1.29 20.65 14.44
CA LYS A 551 1.27 21.19 13.08
C LYS A 551 0.02 20.69 12.38
N PHE A 552 -1.06 21.45 12.47
CA PHE A 552 -2.38 21.03 12.01
C PHE A 552 -2.65 21.27 10.52
N ILE A 553 -3.40 20.31 9.93
CA ILE A 553 -4.17 20.49 8.72
C ILE A 553 -5.64 20.64 9.13
N LEU A 554 -6.30 21.71 8.70
CA LEU A 554 -7.74 21.86 8.87
C LEU A 554 -8.42 21.02 7.79
N VAL A 555 -9.22 20.07 8.21
CA VAL A 555 -9.82 19.09 7.32
C VAL A 555 -11.35 19.19 7.30
N LEU A 556 -11.91 19.12 6.10
CA LEU A 556 -13.30 18.77 5.86
C LEU A 556 -13.29 17.55 4.94
N SER A 557 -13.04 16.38 5.53
CA SER A 557 -12.75 15.12 4.86
C SER A 557 -13.99 14.36 4.40
N HIS A 558 -13.76 13.23 3.74
CA HIS A 558 -14.80 12.27 3.34
C HIS A 558 -15.66 11.79 4.50
N ASP A 559 -15.09 11.62 5.70
CA ASP A 559 -15.79 11.12 6.89
C ASP A 559 -17.01 11.96 7.28
N GLU A 560 -17.02 13.23 6.93
CA GLU A 560 -18.11 14.15 7.31
C GLU A 560 -19.27 14.18 6.32
N VAL A 561 -19.16 13.49 5.20
CA VAL A 561 -20.19 13.50 4.14
C VAL A 561 -20.68 12.09 3.77
N VAL A 562 -20.63 11.18 4.73
CA VAL A 562 -21.03 9.76 4.62
C VAL A 562 -21.83 9.31 5.83
N HIS A 563 -22.38 8.12 5.79
CA HIS A 563 -23.07 7.45 6.91
C HIS A 563 -24.22 8.24 7.51
N LEU A 564 -25.08 8.79 6.67
CA LEU A 564 -26.25 9.61 7.05
C LEU A 564 -25.91 10.95 7.71
N LYS A 565 -24.67 11.43 7.54
CA LYS A 565 -24.27 12.76 8.01
C LYS A 565 -24.72 13.90 7.07
N GLY A 566 -25.12 13.58 5.83
CA GLY A 566 -25.49 14.53 4.78
C GLY A 566 -24.28 15.25 4.14
N SER A 567 -24.47 15.91 3.00
CA SER A 567 -23.43 16.72 2.38
C SER A 567 -23.12 17.99 3.20
N MET A 568 -21.99 18.64 2.94
CA MET A 568 -21.65 19.90 3.62
C MET A 568 -22.70 21.00 3.38
N LEU A 569 -23.26 21.07 2.17
CA LEU A 569 -24.36 21.99 1.86
C LEU A 569 -25.63 21.63 2.64
N ALA A 570 -25.96 20.33 2.75
CA ALA A 570 -27.13 19.87 3.50
C ALA A 570 -27.05 20.18 4.99
N LYS A 571 -25.84 20.22 5.56
CA LYS A 571 -25.58 20.57 6.96
C LYS A 571 -25.91 22.06 7.27
N MET A 572 -25.86 22.94 6.27
CA MET A 572 -26.12 24.38 6.48
C MET A 572 -27.58 24.64 6.73
N PRO A 573 -27.93 25.50 7.71
CA PRO A 573 -29.33 25.86 8.01
C PRO A 573 -29.90 26.83 7.00
N GLY A 574 -31.23 26.88 6.92
CA GLY A 574 -31.97 27.85 6.11
C GLY A 574 -32.45 27.32 4.77
N ASP A 575 -32.91 28.24 3.92
CA ASP A 575 -33.23 27.96 2.52
C ASP A 575 -31.95 27.78 1.65
N GLU A 576 -32.12 27.51 0.36
CA GLU A 576 -31.00 27.23 -0.53
C GLU A 576 -29.99 28.39 -0.60
N ASP A 577 -30.45 29.63 -0.75
CA ASP A 577 -29.59 30.81 -0.80
C ASP A 577 -28.78 30.99 0.51
N GLN A 578 -29.46 30.76 1.64
CA GLN A 578 -28.87 30.84 2.98
C GLN A 578 -27.83 29.72 3.18
N LYS A 579 -28.11 28.52 2.71
CA LYS A 579 -27.14 27.39 2.77
C LYS A 579 -25.87 27.71 2.02
N PHE A 580 -25.96 28.18 0.76
CA PHE A 580 -24.80 28.61 0.00
C PHE A 580 -24.06 29.80 0.63
N ALA A 581 -24.78 30.75 1.24
CA ALA A 581 -24.16 31.86 1.95
C ALA A 581 -23.40 31.38 3.19
N ASN A 582 -23.97 30.49 3.99
CA ASN A 582 -23.29 29.87 5.14
C ASN A 582 -22.07 29.07 4.72
N LEU A 583 -22.16 28.30 3.62
CA LEU A 583 -21.04 27.49 3.15
C LEU A 583 -19.88 28.36 2.63
N ARG A 584 -20.18 29.48 1.95
CA ARG A 584 -19.14 30.46 1.59
C ARG A 584 -18.46 31.07 2.84
N ALA A 585 -19.25 31.43 3.85
CA ALA A 585 -18.71 31.95 5.12
C ALA A 585 -17.82 30.90 5.81
N ALA A 586 -18.26 29.64 5.83
CA ALA A 586 -17.49 28.52 6.38
C ALA A 586 -16.13 28.35 5.67
N TYR A 587 -16.13 28.24 4.35
CA TYR A 587 -14.87 28.08 3.59
C TYR A 587 -13.98 29.31 3.69
N GLY A 588 -14.55 30.52 3.69
CA GLY A 588 -13.80 31.76 3.94
C GLY A 588 -13.10 31.75 5.31
N PHE A 589 -13.81 31.38 6.37
CA PHE A 589 -13.22 31.26 7.70
C PHE A 589 -12.10 30.19 7.76
N MET A 590 -12.35 28.99 7.21
CA MET A 590 -11.37 27.92 7.14
C MET A 590 -10.08 28.38 6.45
N MET A 591 -10.19 29.07 5.31
CA MET A 591 -9.03 29.53 4.54
C MET A 591 -8.21 30.60 5.25
N MET A 592 -8.84 31.41 6.10
CA MET A 592 -8.16 32.47 6.86
C MET A 592 -7.64 32.01 8.21
N HIS A 593 -8.12 30.88 8.76
CA HIS A 593 -7.67 30.29 10.02
C HIS A 593 -6.27 29.70 9.90
N PRO A 594 -5.40 29.72 10.95
CA PRO A 594 -4.10 29.05 10.94
C PRO A 594 -4.20 27.54 10.66
N GLY A 595 -3.22 27.00 9.95
CA GLY A 595 -3.11 25.58 9.57
C GLY A 595 -3.28 25.36 8.07
N LYS A 596 -2.75 24.24 7.54
CA LYS A 596 -2.93 23.85 6.15
C LYS A 596 -4.38 23.43 5.88
N LYS A 597 -4.79 23.23 4.63
CA LYS A 597 -6.20 23.07 4.25
C LYS A 597 -6.43 21.78 3.49
N LEU A 598 -7.52 21.07 3.82
CA LEU A 598 -7.99 19.92 3.07
C LEU A 598 -9.52 20.00 2.85
N LEU A 599 -9.93 19.77 1.62
CA LEU A 599 -11.34 19.69 1.24
C LEU A 599 -11.58 18.42 0.41
N PHE A 600 -12.58 17.62 0.81
CA PHE A 600 -12.97 16.44 0.06
C PHE A 600 -13.73 16.82 -1.22
N MET A 601 -13.54 16.03 -2.26
CA MET A 601 -14.16 16.20 -3.58
C MET A 601 -15.69 16.36 -3.51
N GLY A 602 -16.23 17.24 -4.35
CA GLY A 602 -17.68 17.56 -4.41
C GLY A 602 -18.11 18.65 -3.45
N GLN A 603 -17.34 18.93 -2.40
CA GLN A 603 -17.66 20.01 -1.44
C GLN A 603 -17.41 21.39 -2.04
N GLU A 604 -16.44 21.51 -2.96
CA GLU A 604 -16.05 22.76 -3.59
C GLU A 604 -17.13 23.38 -4.50
N PHE A 605 -18.05 22.57 -4.99
CA PHE A 605 -19.24 23.06 -5.70
C PHE A 605 -20.52 22.87 -4.92
N GLY A 606 -20.46 22.32 -3.68
CA GLY A 606 -21.61 22.18 -2.80
C GLY A 606 -22.57 21.10 -3.24
N GLN A 607 -22.07 19.89 -3.50
CA GLN A 607 -22.88 18.71 -3.77
C GLN A 607 -24.06 18.61 -2.79
N THR A 608 -25.28 18.34 -3.30
CA THR A 608 -26.51 18.34 -2.49
C THR A 608 -26.71 17.06 -1.67
N THR A 609 -26.30 15.92 -2.22
CA THR A 609 -26.42 14.61 -1.57
C THR A 609 -25.12 14.21 -0.88
N GLU A 610 -25.21 13.23 0.03
CA GLU A 610 -24.02 12.55 0.55
C GLU A 610 -23.17 11.98 -0.59
N TRP A 611 -21.87 11.86 -0.33
CA TRP A 611 -20.99 11.11 -1.22
C TRP A 611 -21.41 9.63 -1.26
N ASN A 612 -21.33 9.06 -2.46
CA ASN A 612 -21.61 7.64 -2.73
C ASN A 612 -20.57 7.10 -3.70
N GLU A 613 -19.75 6.15 -3.25
CA GLU A 613 -18.67 5.54 -4.02
C GLU A 613 -19.14 4.82 -5.28
N LYS A 614 -20.44 4.43 -5.33
CA LYS A 614 -21.04 3.72 -6.48
C LYS A 614 -21.37 4.64 -7.66
N GLN A 615 -21.29 5.96 -7.45
CA GLN A 615 -21.68 6.95 -8.44
C GLN A 615 -20.55 7.94 -8.72
N SER A 616 -20.54 8.51 -9.93
CA SER A 616 -19.77 9.73 -10.20
C SER A 616 -20.21 10.86 -9.27
N LEU A 617 -19.30 11.81 -9.01
CA LEU A 617 -19.76 13.11 -8.50
C LEU A 617 -20.83 13.67 -9.42
N PRO A 618 -21.84 14.38 -8.88
CA PRO A 618 -22.94 14.98 -9.66
C PRO A 618 -22.44 16.24 -10.42
N TRP A 619 -21.62 16.02 -11.45
CA TRP A 619 -21.01 17.10 -12.25
C TRP A 619 -22.04 17.99 -12.95
N ASP A 620 -23.26 17.50 -13.20
CA ASP A 620 -24.39 18.27 -13.68
C ASP A 620 -24.86 19.34 -12.64
N GLU A 621 -24.73 19.05 -11.35
CA GLU A 621 -24.97 20.04 -10.29
C GLU A 621 -23.96 21.18 -10.34
N ALA A 622 -22.69 20.88 -10.57
CA ALA A 622 -21.62 21.88 -10.69
C ALA A 622 -21.90 22.92 -11.80
N GLU A 623 -22.71 22.57 -12.81
CA GLU A 623 -23.11 23.46 -13.89
C GLU A 623 -24.29 24.39 -13.51
N LYS A 624 -25.02 24.14 -12.42
CA LYS A 624 -26.10 25.01 -11.94
C LYS A 624 -25.54 26.35 -11.41
N PRO A 625 -26.28 27.44 -11.51
CA PRO A 625 -25.76 28.78 -11.21
C PRO A 625 -25.14 28.93 -9.81
N GLU A 626 -25.78 28.47 -8.75
CA GLU A 626 -25.29 28.66 -7.37
C GLU A 626 -24.09 27.76 -7.06
N HIS A 627 -24.08 26.52 -7.56
CA HIS A 627 -22.96 25.60 -7.44
C HIS A 627 -21.72 26.14 -8.19
N ARG A 628 -21.91 26.65 -9.41
CA ARG A 628 -20.83 27.26 -10.19
C ARG A 628 -20.25 28.50 -9.52
N LYS A 629 -21.11 29.33 -8.86
CA LYS A 629 -20.64 30.47 -8.07
C LYS A 629 -19.82 30.04 -6.87
N LEU A 630 -20.24 28.98 -6.16
CA LEU A 630 -19.49 28.43 -5.05
C LEU A 630 -18.15 27.85 -5.53
N GLN A 631 -18.14 27.07 -6.60
CA GLN A 631 -16.91 26.53 -7.19
C GLN A 631 -15.92 27.64 -7.55
N LYS A 632 -16.39 28.70 -8.20
CA LYS A 632 -15.57 29.89 -8.51
C LYS A 632 -15.07 30.58 -7.25
N PHE A 633 -15.87 30.64 -6.20
CA PHE A 633 -15.49 31.24 -4.92
C PHE A 633 -14.38 30.42 -4.25
N VAL A 634 -14.51 29.09 -4.20
CA VAL A 634 -13.48 28.20 -3.64
C VAL A 634 -12.18 28.32 -4.45
N ALA A 635 -12.24 28.31 -5.78
CA ALA A 635 -11.06 28.55 -6.61
C ALA A 635 -10.38 29.88 -6.29
N GLY A 636 -11.17 30.98 -6.15
CA GLY A 636 -10.65 32.27 -5.76
C GLY A 636 -10.07 32.31 -4.34
N LEU A 637 -10.61 31.52 -3.40
CA LEU A 637 -10.04 31.40 -2.06
C LEU A 637 -8.67 30.69 -2.09
N ASN A 638 -8.53 29.61 -2.87
CA ASN A 638 -7.26 28.91 -3.04
C ASN A 638 -6.20 29.81 -3.69
N GLU A 639 -6.58 30.56 -4.74
CA GLU A 639 -5.70 31.53 -5.40
C GLU A 639 -5.26 32.62 -4.41
N PHE A 640 -6.20 33.19 -3.65
CA PHE A 640 -5.94 34.19 -2.63
C PHE A 640 -5.03 33.66 -1.52
N TYR A 641 -5.28 32.44 -1.03
CA TYR A 641 -4.44 31.78 -0.03
C TYR A 641 -2.99 31.66 -0.49
N GLN A 642 -2.76 31.19 -1.73
CA GLN A 642 -1.41 31.06 -2.27
C GLN A 642 -0.72 32.40 -2.53
N ALA A 643 -1.49 33.44 -2.86
CA ALA A 643 -0.94 34.76 -3.14
C ALA A 643 -0.52 35.55 -1.90
N HIS A 644 -1.00 35.17 -0.69
CA HIS A 644 -0.84 35.92 0.54
C HIS A 644 -0.05 35.17 1.61
N PRO A 645 1.28 35.38 1.72
CA PRO A 645 2.14 34.77 2.71
C PRO A 645 1.65 34.89 4.18
N ALA A 646 0.90 35.93 4.50
CA ALA A 646 0.28 36.09 5.81
C ALA A 646 -0.67 34.95 6.20
N LEU A 647 -1.16 34.16 5.25
CA LEU A 647 -2.10 33.08 5.49
C LEU A 647 -1.44 31.70 5.70
N TYR A 648 -0.13 31.57 5.42
CA TYR A 648 0.52 30.26 5.52
C TYR A 648 1.94 30.25 6.07
N GLU A 649 2.75 31.34 5.96
CA GLU A 649 4.14 31.35 6.41
C GLU A 649 4.29 31.12 7.94
N MET A 650 3.30 31.57 8.71
CA MET A 650 3.31 31.53 10.16
C MET A 650 2.15 30.69 10.73
N ASP A 651 1.74 29.65 10.02
CA ASP A 651 0.61 28.80 10.43
C ASP A 651 0.85 28.10 11.79
N TYR A 652 2.09 27.85 12.13
CA TYR A 652 2.50 27.10 13.32
C TYR A 652 3.22 27.95 14.36
N ASP A 653 3.12 29.29 14.25
CA ASP A 653 3.75 30.24 15.15
C ASP A 653 2.71 31.27 15.65
N GLU A 654 2.67 31.50 16.96
CA GLU A 654 1.73 32.43 17.60
C GLU A 654 1.83 33.86 17.05
N ASP A 655 3.02 34.27 16.62
CA ASP A 655 3.25 35.61 16.02
C ASP A 655 2.51 35.81 14.68
N GLY A 656 2.00 34.73 14.07
CA GLY A 656 1.21 34.76 12.83
C GLY A 656 -0.27 35.15 13.00
N PHE A 657 -0.75 35.28 14.25
CA PHE A 657 -2.17 35.47 14.52
C PHE A 657 -2.40 36.43 15.69
N GLU A 658 -3.44 37.26 15.62
CA GLU A 658 -3.85 38.15 16.72
C GLU A 658 -5.37 38.31 16.72
N TRP A 659 -6.03 38.01 17.83
CA TRP A 659 -7.45 38.35 18.03
C TRP A 659 -7.62 39.84 18.17
N LEU A 660 -8.51 40.46 17.37
CA LEU A 660 -9.00 41.82 17.58
C LEU A 660 -10.35 41.82 18.30
N SER A 661 -11.24 40.89 17.91
CA SER A 661 -12.52 40.67 18.60
C SER A 661 -12.94 39.22 18.45
N SER A 662 -13.00 38.49 19.57
CA SER A 662 -13.41 37.10 19.64
C SER A 662 -14.67 36.85 20.47
N MET A 663 -15.26 37.91 21.03
CA MET A 663 -16.33 37.81 22.05
C MET A 663 -17.66 38.39 21.60
N ASP A 664 -17.80 38.87 20.35
CA ASP A 664 -19.04 39.44 19.83
C ASP A 664 -20.06 38.36 19.41
N ALA A 665 -20.49 37.59 20.41
CA ALA A 665 -21.46 36.52 20.21
C ALA A 665 -22.85 37.01 19.84
N ASP A 666 -23.21 38.26 20.25
CA ASP A 666 -24.52 38.86 19.96
C ASP A 666 -24.73 39.08 18.46
N HIS A 667 -23.68 39.43 17.74
CA HIS A 667 -23.72 39.68 16.30
C HIS A 667 -23.07 38.53 15.48
N SER A 668 -22.57 37.49 16.14
CA SER A 668 -21.79 36.39 15.51
C SER A 668 -20.57 36.89 14.72
N ILE A 669 -19.93 37.98 15.19
CA ILE A 669 -18.77 38.57 14.53
C ILE A 669 -17.49 38.11 15.19
N ILE A 670 -16.54 37.69 14.36
CA ILE A 670 -15.16 37.39 14.74
C ILE A 670 -14.21 38.25 13.89
N THR A 671 -13.22 38.86 14.56
CA THR A 671 -12.21 39.68 13.85
C THR A 671 -10.82 39.34 14.36
N PHE A 672 -9.92 39.07 13.44
CA PHE A 672 -8.51 38.75 13.73
C PHE A 672 -7.56 39.25 12.66
N MET A 673 -6.28 39.30 13.00
CA MET A 673 -5.20 39.59 12.07
C MET A 673 -4.43 38.31 11.75
N ARG A 674 -3.95 38.24 10.50
CA ARG A 674 -2.93 37.29 10.05
C ARG A 674 -1.68 38.07 9.64
N TYR A 675 -0.52 37.52 9.96
CA TYR A 675 0.77 38.12 9.71
C TYR A 675 1.69 37.15 8.95
N SER A 676 2.41 37.67 7.96
CA SER A 676 3.53 36.96 7.38
C SER A 676 4.79 37.06 8.22
N ALA A 677 5.82 36.27 7.90
CA ALA A 677 7.12 36.35 8.54
C ALA A 677 7.65 37.79 8.53
N GLN A 678 8.20 38.22 9.70
CA GLN A 678 8.67 39.60 9.91
C GLN A 678 7.57 40.68 9.73
N LYS A 679 6.28 40.28 9.74
CA LYS A 679 5.11 41.18 9.58
C LYS A 679 5.17 42.06 8.32
N LYS A 680 5.74 41.51 7.24
CA LYS A 680 5.83 42.20 5.95
C LYS A 680 4.47 42.41 5.30
N GLU A 681 3.59 41.43 5.48
CA GLU A 681 2.19 41.47 5.09
C GLU A 681 1.28 41.31 6.31
N ARG A 682 0.13 41.97 6.26
CA ARG A 682 -0.89 41.93 7.33
C ARG A 682 -2.26 41.87 6.68
N LEU A 683 -3.06 40.93 7.10
CA LEU A 683 -4.44 40.78 6.65
C LEU A 683 -5.40 40.91 7.81
N LEU A 684 -6.39 41.78 7.70
CA LEU A 684 -7.51 41.89 8.60
C LEU A 684 -8.63 40.95 8.11
N VAL A 685 -9.05 40.05 8.95
CA VAL A 685 -10.14 39.13 8.69
C VAL A 685 -11.34 39.50 9.54
N VAL A 686 -12.48 39.69 8.88
CA VAL A 686 -13.76 39.97 9.55
C VAL A 686 -14.76 38.95 9.05
N CYS A 687 -15.30 38.13 9.96
CA CYS A 687 -16.33 37.12 9.67
C CYS A 687 -17.61 37.52 10.42
N ASN A 688 -18.73 37.56 9.67
CA ASN A 688 -20.07 37.88 10.17
C ASN A 688 -21.05 36.79 9.72
#